data_461857d86a6e896e1e92e6530f0c8451
#
_entry.id   461857d86a6e896e1e92e6530f0c8451
#
_cell.length_a   1.000
_cell.length_b   1.000
_cell.length_c   1.000
_cell.angle_alpha   90.00
_cell.angle_beta   90.00
_cell.angle_gamma   90.00
#
_symmetry.space_group_name_H-M   'P 1'
#
loop_
_entity.id
_entity.type
_entity.pdbx_description
1 polymer ?
#
loop_
_entity_poly.entity_id
_entity_poly.type
_entity_poly.pdbx_seq_one_letter_code
_entity_poly.pdbx_strand_id
1 'polypeptide(L)'
;MQKNHLMNRKFGAAIWIAASTIGPLFSQGTVQQMEEVQVRADYDREVHGAFLPDVDGTKIHAGKKTSNIDLEQIPDISMDNYRQVISKTPGLVLAEENTPLLSIGYRGYDPHRTQFFQVLEDGIPIHADMVGYPEAYYTPPLDAVESVEVVRGGAALMYGPQPAGAINFVMKKPPLDTPFTLESTNILGSFDMYSNFTSFGGTLGKFGYYGYYDHQQTDGFRDANSDFFLNAWGGTFALDATGPVRWYLNATAYDETHGEPGGLTLESGPNAVNYDTNRDGTSRFFDRMRVSRYAVSVINEWDISDRTLFTFRTWFDYYLRFSRRQNGGGFGTLPTGPKAQTNQLENQQFYTYGAEPRMSHNWDWLGNTHTLTGGMMFYYDWSPRVDQTGNSPTAMSGSTVNQSNRESVYYSLFAENLFQFGSFSITPGFRLENIWQSVRELVNKSSFQTGKPLQDETTYNFAPLFGLGLEYDFTPEVSVYANVSQAYRPPIFTQAVPTSPNVAVVGNLQESNIVNYEIGFQGEPVDWITWDTSVFLIDNSDQIGSRAVNDGQITTVIENSGRSIVYGWDLYTEVDFVGAANAAWNKDDGKGWVDRYGSISAYTALTLQNGQFINGPNDGKTPQYLSDYILRLGLTYNWRDRIKAAFMGNFMGSTYAADNNPANRFIPAYNVWDLTVEAKVYKDTVSVIAGVNNVFNKDYYARIRADGIDPAAPRNWYAGVKVEF
;
A
#
# COMPACT_ATOMS: atom_id res chain seq x y z
N MET A 1 -16.93 37.74 13.89
CA MET A 1 -15.86 37.80 14.91
C MET A 1 -16.26 37.07 16.18
N GLN A 2 -16.54 35.77 16.11
CA GLN A 2 -16.91 34.98 17.32
C GLN A 2 -16.74 33.44 17.11
N LYS A 3 -15.64 33.01 16.49
CA LYS A 3 -15.34 31.57 16.32
C LYS A 3 -13.92 31.14 16.75
N ASN A 4 -13.07 32.05 17.22
CA ASN A 4 -11.66 31.76 17.51
C ASN A 4 -11.34 31.37 18.96
N HIS A 5 -12.33 31.20 19.85
CA HIS A 5 -12.05 30.90 21.27
C HIS A 5 -12.27 29.46 21.72
N LEU A 6 -12.76 28.56 20.85
CA LEU A 6 -13.03 27.17 21.23
C LEU A 6 -11.89 26.20 20.86
N MET A 7 -10.96 26.61 19.99
CA MET A 7 -9.86 25.74 19.52
C MET A 7 -8.70 25.56 20.53
N ASN A 8 -8.44 26.60 21.36
CA ASN A 8 -7.30 26.57 22.30
C ASN A 8 -7.52 25.74 23.60
N ARG A 9 -8.71 25.26 23.87
CA ARG A 9 -8.98 24.52 25.13
C ARG A 9 -8.89 22.98 25.00
N LYS A 10 -8.92 22.42 23.77
CA LYS A 10 -8.85 20.95 23.59
C LYS A 10 -7.42 20.41 23.44
N PHE A 11 -6.47 21.24 23.02
CA PHE A 11 -5.08 20.82 22.85
C PHE A 11 -4.28 20.72 24.17
N GLY A 12 -4.62 21.50 25.18
CA GLY A 12 -3.92 21.49 26.47
C GLY A 12 -4.15 20.24 27.32
N ALA A 13 -5.25 19.52 27.10
CA ALA A 13 -5.59 18.36 27.91
C ALA A 13 -4.92 17.05 27.44
N ALA A 14 -4.64 16.93 26.15
CA ALA A 14 -4.01 15.71 25.60
C ALA A 14 -2.50 15.63 25.93
N ILE A 15 -1.81 16.76 25.95
CA ILE A 15 -0.37 16.81 26.30
C ILE A 15 -0.14 16.53 27.80
N TRP A 16 -1.09 16.87 28.67
CA TRP A 16 -0.96 16.62 30.13
C TRP A 16 -1.17 15.16 30.54
N ILE A 17 -1.95 14.39 29.80
CA ILE A 17 -2.20 12.97 30.10
C ILE A 17 -0.97 12.11 29.74
N ALA A 18 -0.23 12.46 28.67
CA ALA A 18 1.00 11.76 28.32
C ALA A 18 2.16 12.04 29.30
N ALA A 19 2.21 13.26 29.88
CA ALA A 19 3.27 13.64 30.82
C ALA A 19 3.05 13.13 32.26
N SER A 20 1.83 12.76 32.65
CA SER A 20 1.52 12.36 34.03
C SER A 20 1.64 10.85 34.28
N THR A 21 1.84 10.02 33.28
CA THR A 21 2.05 8.57 33.41
C THR A 21 3.52 8.14 33.36
N ILE A 22 4.45 9.05 33.08
CA ILE A 22 5.90 8.78 33.05
C ILE A 22 6.52 9.24 34.37
N GLY A 23 6.16 8.64 35.47
CA GLY A 23 6.84 8.76 36.75
C GLY A 23 7.52 7.43 37.10
N PRO A 24 8.59 7.38 37.84
CA PRO A 24 9.99 7.20 37.57
C PRO A 24 10.36 5.76 37.19
N LEU A 25 10.54 5.49 35.93
CA LEU A 25 11.20 4.26 35.42
C LEU A 25 12.68 4.48 35.11
N PHE A 26 13.23 5.66 35.42
CA PHE A 26 14.65 5.93 35.18
C PHE A 26 15.50 5.48 36.37
N SER A 27 15.91 4.21 36.35
CA SER A 27 17.09 3.75 37.06
C SER A 27 18.32 4.30 36.30
N GLN A 28 19.31 4.85 37.02
CA GLN A 28 20.60 5.22 36.46
C GLN A 28 21.31 3.96 35.91
N GLY A 29 20.99 3.60 34.67
CA GLY A 29 21.72 2.60 33.92
C GLY A 29 23.00 3.22 33.35
N THR A 30 24.12 2.55 33.50
CA THR A 30 25.38 2.78 32.77
C THR A 30 25.07 2.94 31.28
N VAL A 31 25.61 3.97 30.65
CA VAL A 31 25.59 4.14 29.19
C VAL A 31 26.15 2.86 28.59
N GLN A 32 25.30 1.98 28.11
CA GLN A 32 25.67 0.82 27.32
C GLN A 32 26.08 1.36 25.95
N GLN A 33 27.33 1.06 25.56
CA GLN A 33 27.78 1.36 24.22
C GLN A 33 26.92 0.55 23.26
N MET A 34 26.17 1.23 22.39
CA MET A 34 25.34 0.55 21.36
C MET A 34 26.25 -0.35 20.53
N GLU A 35 25.77 -1.52 20.16
CA GLU A 35 26.47 -2.41 19.26
C GLU A 35 26.77 -1.69 17.94
N GLU A 36 27.97 -1.92 17.39
CA GLU A 36 28.37 -1.35 16.10
C GLU A 36 27.37 -1.81 15.03
N VAL A 37 26.70 -0.86 14.37
CA VAL A 37 25.75 -1.18 13.28
C VAL A 37 26.53 -1.90 12.18
N GLN A 38 26.24 -3.17 11.98
CA GLN A 38 26.83 -3.97 10.92
C GLN A 38 26.01 -3.78 9.64
N VAL A 39 26.67 -3.44 8.53
CA VAL A 39 26.06 -3.44 7.21
C VAL A 39 25.83 -4.89 6.81
N ARG A 40 24.56 -5.30 6.75
CA ARG A 40 24.15 -6.65 6.34
C ARG A 40 23.45 -6.59 4.98
N ALA A 41 23.33 -7.73 4.32
CA ALA A 41 22.66 -7.85 3.03
C ALA A 41 21.19 -7.43 3.08
N ASP A 42 20.73 -6.70 2.07
CA ASP A 42 19.34 -6.26 1.95
C ASP A 42 18.34 -7.43 1.78
N TYR A 43 18.78 -8.50 1.13
CA TYR A 43 17.90 -9.54 0.64
C TYR A 43 17.75 -10.75 1.58
N ASP A 44 18.73 -11.05 2.41
CA ASP A 44 18.75 -12.27 3.27
C ASP A 44 18.41 -11.99 4.73
N ARG A 45 17.68 -10.92 5.02
CA ARG A 45 17.40 -10.53 6.39
C ARG A 45 15.96 -10.74 6.78
N GLU A 46 15.75 -11.54 7.81
CA GLU A 46 14.48 -11.56 8.55
C GLU A 46 14.45 -10.36 9.51
N VAL A 47 13.47 -9.49 9.35
CA VAL A 47 13.20 -8.40 10.28
C VAL A 47 12.13 -8.85 11.26
N HIS A 48 12.53 -9.11 12.50
CA HIS A 48 11.60 -9.38 13.58
C HIS A 48 11.26 -8.10 14.32
N GLY A 49 10.02 -7.97 14.78
CA GLY A 49 9.51 -6.80 15.48
C GLY A 49 8.55 -5.95 14.65
N ALA A 50 7.89 -5.00 15.29
CA ALA A 50 6.88 -4.16 14.66
C ALA A 50 7.46 -2.99 13.86
N PHE A 51 8.76 -2.69 14.04
CA PHE A 51 9.46 -1.57 13.38
C PHE A 51 10.63 -2.06 12.56
N LEU A 52 10.99 -1.28 11.53
CA LEU A 52 12.21 -1.53 10.76
C LEU A 52 13.43 -1.04 11.57
N PRO A 53 14.58 -1.73 11.50
CA PRO A 53 15.78 -1.32 12.18
C PRO A 53 16.36 -0.04 11.57
N ASP A 54 17.19 0.69 12.32
CA ASP A 54 17.81 1.95 11.91
C ASP A 54 18.54 1.87 10.59
N VAL A 55 19.23 0.77 10.36
CA VAL A 55 19.91 0.46 9.10
C VAL A 55 19.54 -0.95 8.68
N ASP A 56 19.03 -1.08 7.46
CA ASP A 56 18.75 -2.32 6.82
C ASP A 56 19.41 -2.36 5.43
N GLY A 57 20.51 -3.09 5.34
CA GLY A 57 21.31 -3.18 4.13
C GLY A 57 21.74 -1.82 3.60
N THR A 58 21.15 -1.39 2.49
CA THR A 58 21.39 -0.08 1.87
C THR A 58 20.30 0.94 2.16
N LYS A 59 19.50 0.75 3.22
CA LYS A 59 18.41 1.63 3.64
C LYS A 59 18.65 2.14 5.04
N ILE A 60 18.30 3.40 5.31
CA ILE A 60 18.36 4.03 6.63
C ILE A 60 16.94 4.37 7.06
N HIS A 61 16.54 3.89 8.24
CA HIS A 61 15.21 4.15 8.81
C HIS A 61 15.26 4.99 10.09
N ALA A 62 16.44 5.21 10.68
CA ALA A 62 16.63 6.04 11.86
C ALA A 62 15.99 7.43 11.70
N GLY A 63 15.19 7.85 12.67
CA GLY A 63 14.43 9.08 12.64
C GLY A 63 13.20 9.08 11.72
N LYS A 64 12.73 7.90 11.29
CA LYS A 64 11.58 7.75 10.38
C LYS A 64 10.48 6.90 11.01
N LYS A 65 9.23 7.14 10.59
CA LYS A 65 8.09 6.32 11.00
C LYS A 65 7.96 5.11 10.08
N THR A 66 8.18 3.92 10.64
CA THR A 66 8.10 2.65 9.91
C THR A 66 7.10 1.69 10.55
N SER A 67 6.74 0.65 9.83
CA SER A 67 6.08 -0.55 10.35
C SER A 67 6.57 -1.75 9.57
N ASN A 68 6.78 -2.86 10.28
CA ASN A 68 6.99 -4.17 9.70
C ASN A 68 5.78 -5.05 10.02
N ILE A 69 5.17 -5.63 9.01
CA ILE A 69 4.02 -6.53 9.12
C ILE A 69 4.51 -7.93 8.76
N ASP A 70 4.87 -8.69 9.78
CA ASP A 70 5.27 -10.09 9.65
C ASP A 70 4.03 -10.95 9.40
N LEU A 71 3.90 -11.51 8.20
CA LEU A 71 2.75 -12.31 7.79
C LEU A 71 2.76 -13.71 8.42
N GLU A 72 3.90 -14.20 8.88
CA GLU A 72 3.99 -15.50 9.54
C GLU A 72 3.39 -15.49 10.96
N GLN A 73 3.28 -14.32 11.59
CA GLN A 73 2.71 -14.19 12.94
C GLN A 73 1.19 -14.10 12.97
N ILE A 74 0.55 -13.94 11.83
CA ILE A 74 -0.92 -13.90 11.73
C ILE A 74 -1.44 -15.18 11.06
N PRO A 75 -2.73 -15.56 11.27
CA PRO A 75 -3.32 -16.67 10.53
C PRO A 75 -3.35 -16.38 9.03
N ASP A 76 -3.25 -17.41 8.19
CA ASP A 76 -3.32 -17.27 6.73
C ASP A 76 -4.53 -16.44 6.28
N ILE A 77 -4.30 -15.46 5.41
CA ILE A 77 -5.29 -14.49 4.92
C ILE A 77 -5.84 -14.98 3.58
N SER A 78 -7.14 -15.26 3.53
CA SER A 78 -7.79 -15.67 2.28
C SER A 78 -8.03 -14.50 1.33
N MET A 79 -7.80 -14.71 0.03
CA MET A 79 -8.09 -13.76 -1.06
C MET A 79 -7.47 -12.37 -0.81
N ASP A 80 -6.23 -12.32 -0.33
CA ASP A 80 -5.44 -11.11 -0.12
C ASP A 80 -6.24 -9.99 0.60
N ASN A 81 -6.94 -10.34 1.71
CA ASN A 81 -7.75 -9.37 2.47
C ASN A 81 -6.87 -8.34 3.18
N TYR A 82 -6.52 -7.26 2.47
CA TYR A 82 -5.64 -6.19 2.97
C TYR A 82 -6.15 -5.49 4.23
N ARG A 83 -7.46 -5.57 4.56
CA ARG A 83 -7.99 -5.06 5.82
C ARG A 83 -7.36 -5.76 7.03
N GLN A 84 -7.08 -7.06 6.89
CA GLN A 84 -6.38 -7.84 7.92
C GLN A 84 -4.90 -7.51 7.96
N VAL A 85 -4.23 -7.39 6.79
CA VAL A 85 -2.80 -7.04 6.68
C VAL A 85 -2.48 -5.72 7.40
N ILE A 86 -3.23 -4.65 7.08
CA ILE A 86 -2.93 -3.31 7.62
C ILE A 86 -3.53 -3.06 9.00
N SER A 87 -4.07 -4.07 9.66
CA SER A 87 -4.84 -3.94 10.90
C SER A 87 -4.06 -3.29 12.05
N LYS A 88 -2.74 -3.46 12.09
CA LYS A 88 -1.84 -2.91 13.10
C LYS A 88 -1.16 -1.59 12.70
N THR A 89 -1.41 -1.07 11.48
CA THR A 89 -0.71 0.13 10.95
C THR A 89 -1.63 1.35 10.97
N PRO A 90 -1.38 2.36 11.83
CA PRO A 90 -2.18 3.58 11.88
C PRO A 90 -2.06 4.43 10.60
N GLY A 91 -3.05 5.27 10.32
CA GLY A 91 -3.06 6.26 9.24
C GLY A 91 -3.47 5.74 7.87
N LEU A 92 -3.44 4.44 7.63
CA LEU A 92 -3.81 3.85 6.35
C LEU A 92 -5.32 3.79 6.17
N VAL A 93 -5.81 4.17 4.99
CA VAL A 93 -7.22 4.09 4.57
C VAL A 93 -7.33 3.02 3.49
N LEU A 94 -8.20 2.04 3.67
CA LEU A 94 -8.49 1.04 2.67
C LEU A 94 -9.80 1.37 1.96
N ALA A 95 -9.79 1.40 0.62
CA ALA A 95 -10.99 1.33 -0.20
C ALA A 95 -11.09 -0.09 -0.77
N GLU A 96 -12.05 -0.86 -0.26
CA GLU A 96 -12.21 -2.25 -0.70
C GLU A 96 -12.75 -2.30 -2.14
N GLU A 97 -12.15 -3.16 -2.94
CA GLU A 97 -12.61 -3.45 -4.31
C GLU A 97 -13.40 -4.76 -4.35
N ASN A 98 -14.12 -5.01 -5.44
CA ASN A 98 -14.81 -6.29 -5.65
C ASN A 98 -13.82 -7.45 -5.90
N THR A 99 -12.54 -7.13 -6.03
CA THR A 99 -11.42 -8.03 -6.30
C THR A 99 -10.30 -7.76 -5.30
N PRO A 100 -9.35 -8.66 -5.08
CA PRO A 100 -8.27 -8.49 -4.13
C PRO A 100 -7.18 -7.50 -4.60
N LEU A 101 -7.58 -6.38 -5.20
CA LEU A 101 -6.65 -5.35 -5.66
C LEU A 101 -6.34 -4.34 -4.55
N LEU A 102 -5.06 -3.99 -4.45
CA LEU A 102 -4.58 -3.06 -3.43
C LEU A 102 -5.10 -1.64 -3.68
N SER A 103 -5.83 -1.09 -2.72
CA SER A 103 -6.31 0.29 -2.77
C SER A 103 -6.17 0.94 -1.40
N ILE A 104 -4.94 1.38 -1.09
CA ILE A 104 -4.56 2.00 0.19
C ILE A 104 -4.22 3.47 -0.01
N GLY A 105 -4.85 4.34 0.77
CA GLY A 105 -4.55 5.76 0.90
C GLY A 105 -3.93 6.08 2.27
N TYR A 106 -3.49 7.31 2.43
CA TYR A 106 -2.85 7.77 3.65
C TYR A 106 -3.14 9.25 3.89
N ARG A 107 -3.72 9.60 5.05
CA ARG A 107 -3.85 10.98 5.54
C ARG A 107 -4.41 11.98 4.50
N GLY A 108 -5.53 11.62 3.82
CA GLY A 108 -6.18 12.49 2.82
C GLY A 108 -5.73 12.29 1.37
N TYR A 109 -4.91 11.28 1.08
CA TYR A 109 -4.65 10.83 -0.29
C TYR A 109 -5.64 9.74 -0.71
N ASP A 110 -6.13 9.86 -1.96
CA ASP A 110 -7.05 8.91 -2.57
C ASP A 110 -6.47 7.49 -2.54
N PRO A 111 -7.17 6.50 -1.95
CA PRO A 111 -6.70 5.12 -1.90
C PRO A 111 -6.70 4.41 -3.25
N HIS A 112 -7.32 4.96 -4.30
CA HIS A 112 -7.50 4.28 -5.58
C HIS A 112 -6.19 3.72 -6.13
N ARG A 113 -6.13 2.36 -6.24
CA ARG A 113 -4.98 1.60 -6.76
C ARG A 113 -3.63 1.99 -6.13
N THR A 114 -3.66 2.48 -4.90
CA THR A 114 -2.46 2.82 -4.11
C THR A 114 -1.51 3.82 -4.82
N GLN A 115 -2.05 4.63 -5.73
CA GLN A 115 -1.29 5.47 -6.65
C GLN A 115 -0.44 6.59 -5.99
N PHE A 116 -0.61 6.80 -4.68
CA PHE A 116 0.15 7.78 -3.91
C PHE A 116 1.28 7.17 -3.07
N PHE A 117 1.38 5.84 -3.02
CA PHE A 117 2.51 5.13 -2.44
C PHE A 117 3.48 4.66 -3.52
N GLN A 118 4.75 4.55 -3.19
CA GLN A 118 5.70 3.75 -3.94
C GLN A 118 5.49 2.28 -3.55
N VAL A 119 4.86 1.49 -4.42
CA VAL A 119 4.64 0.07 -4.17
C VAL A 119 5.76 -0.75 -4.79
N LEU A 120 6.37 -1.61 -3.99
CA LEU A 120 7.60 -2.32 -4.32
C LEU A 120 7.46 -3.82 -4.02
N GLU A 121 8.18 -4.65 -4.77
CA GLU A 121 8.45 -6.05 -4.52
C GLU A 121 9.97 -6.21 -4.43
N ASP A 122 10.51 -6.59 -3.26
CA ASP A 122 11.97 -6.64 -2.98
C ASP A 122 12.72 -5.36 -3.39
N GLY A 123 12.09 -4.20 -3.18
CA GLY A 123 12.64 -2.89 -3.53
C GLY A 123 12.50 -2.49 -5.00
N ILE A 124 11.86 -3.30 -5.85
CA ILE A 124 11.61 -3.02 -7.26
C ILE A 124 10.19 -2.47 -7.45
N PRO A 125 9.98 -1.33 -8.13
CA PRO A 125 8.65 -0.79 -8.40
C PRO A 125 7.76 -1.75 -9.18
N ILE A 126 6.50 -1.94 -8.73
CA ILE A 126 5.52 -2.83 -9.37
C ILE A 126 4.30 -2.10 -9.95
N HIS A 127 4.35 -0.79 -10.07
CA HIS A 127 3.33 -0.03 -10.77
C HIS A 127 3.35 -0.31 -12.28
N ALA A 128 2.25 -0.08 -12.96
CA ALA A 128 2.20 -0.19 -14.43
C ALA A 128 3.19 0.79 -15.09
N ASP A 129 3.19 2.06 -14.69
CA ASP A 129 4.28 3.04 -14.91
C ASP A 129 4.41 3.89 -13.64
N MET A 130 5.54 3.79 -12.97
CA MET A 130 5.82 4.44 -11.68
C MET A 130 5.55 5.95 -11.68
N VAL A 131 5.73 6.61 -12.80
CA VAL A 131 5.62 8.07 -12.93
C VAL A 131 4.37 8.49 -13.70
N GLY A 132 4.14 7.91 -14.88
CA GLY A 132 3.07 8.32 -15.78
C GLY A 132 1.74 7.65 -15.52
N TYR A 133 1.74 6.48 -14.89
CA TYR A 133 0.55 5.71 -14.54
C TYR A 133 0.77 4.89 -13.26
N PRO A 134 0.88 5.55 -12.08
CA PRO A 134 1.33 4.92 -10.83
C PRO A 134 0.24 4.10 -10.13
N GLU A 135 -0.63 3.43 -10.87
CA GLU A 135 -1.64 2.53 -10.33
C GLU A 135 -1.07 1.12 -10.17
N ALA A 136 -1.26 0.52 -9.00
CA ALA A 136 -0.89 -0.87 -8.72
C ALA A 136 -2.04 -1.80 -9.11
N TYR A 137 -1.96 -2.42 -10.29
CA TYR A 137 -2.88 -3.47 -10.74
C TYR A 137 -2.39 -4.87 -10.41
N TYR A 138 -1.16 -5.01 -10.00
CA TYR A 138 -0.53 -6.22 -9.53
C TYR A 138 -0.07 -6.02 -8.10
N THR A 139 -0.27 -7.03 -7.30
CA THR A 139 0.41 -7.25 -6.02
C THR A 139 0.81 -8.72 -5.94
N PRO A 140 1.95 -9.05 -5.34
CA PRO A 140 2.31 -10.44 -5.15
C PRO A 140 1.26 -11.15 -4.27
N PRO A 141 0.96 -12.44 -4.51
CA PRO A 141 0.12 -13.23 -3.61
C PRO A 141 0.70 -13.21 -2.20
N LEU A 142 -0.13 -12.92 -1.19
CA LEU A 142 0.34 -12.76 0.19
C LEU A 142 0.99 -14.04 0.75
N ASP A 143 0.56 -15.21 0.30
CA ASP A 143 1.18 -16.49 0.67
C ASP A 143 2.65 -16.61 0.20
N ALA A 144 3.05 -15.84 -0.84
CA ALA A 144 4.44 -15.77 -1.33
C ALA A 144 5.25 -14.65 -0.67
N VAL A 145 4.62 -13.84 0.19
CA VAL A 145 5.24 -12.70 0.89
C VAL A 145 5.60 -13.13 2.31
N GLU A 146 6.79 -12.77 2.77
CA GLU A 146 7.28 -12.97 4.13
C GLU A 146 6.79 -11.84 5.05
N SER A 147 7.01 -10.58 4.61
CA SER A 147 6.60 -9.41 5.36
C SER A 147 6.23 -8.24 4.46
N VAL A 148 5.49 -7.27 5.02
CA VAL A 148 5.17 -6.01 4.35
C VAL A 148 5.76 -4.85 5.14
N GLU A 149 6.74 -4.20 4.54
CA GLU A 149 7.38 -3.01 5.11
C GLU A 149 6.61 -1.76 4.70
N VAL A 150 6.33 -0.88 5.64
CA VAL A 150 5.66 0.40 5.38
C VAL A 150 6.52 1.54 5.93
N VAL A 151 7.04 2.38 5.04
CA VAL A 151 7.73 3.64 5.38
C VAL A 151 6.80 4.79 5.04
N ARG A 152 6.41 5.57 6.03
CA ARG A 152 5.29 6.52 5.90
C ARG A 152 5.74 7.93 5.56
N GLY A 153 4.95 8.59 4.71
CA GLY A 153 5.16 9.99 4.32
C GLY A 153 6.44 10.24 3.53
N GLY A 154 6.87 11.48 3.47
CA GLY A 154 8.07 11.91 2.74
C GLY A 154 9.40 11.36 3.29
N ALA A 155 9.39 10.67 4.44
CA ALA A 155 10.53 9.93 4.96
C ALA A 155 11.03 8.81 4.02
N ALA A 156 10.22 8.44 3.02
CA ALA A 156 10.56 7.41 2.03
C ALA A 156 11.47 7.89 0.89
N LEU A 157 12.31 8.92 1.06
CA LEU A 157 13.19 9.46 0.02
C LEU A 157 14.05 8.41 -0.69
N MET A 158 14.49 7.38 0.04
CA MET A 158 15.32 6.30 -0.52
C MET A 158 14.52 5.34 -1.43
N TYR A 159 13.18 5.41 -1.40
CA TYR A 159 12.30 4.48 -2.14
C TYR A 159 11.69 5.12 -3.39
N GLY A 160 11.35 6.39 -3.35
CA GLY A 160 10.70 7.09 -4.45
C GLY A 160 10.12 8.45 -4.04
N PRO A 161 9.54 9.19 -4.98
CA PRO A 161 9.00 10.52 -4.74
C PRO A 161 7.58 10.53 -4.16
N GLN A 162 6.93 9.38 -4.05
CA GLN A 162 5.49 9.31 -3.76
C GLN A 162 5.13 9.87 -2.37
N PRO A 163 4.06 10.69 -2.26
CA PRO A 163 3.79 11.49 -1.07
C PRO A 163 3.29 10.69 0.15
N ALA A 164 2.67 9.56 -0.06
CA ALA A 164 2.19 8.71 1.04
C ALA A 164 3.31 7.84 1.65
N GLY A 165 4.45 7.69 0.95
CA GLY A 165 5.56 6.87 1.38
C GLY A 165 5.76 5.63 0.52
N ALA A 166 6.26 4.55 1.11
CA ALA A 166 6.52 3.29 0.41
C ALA A 166 5.86 2.09 1.12
N ILE A 167 5.37 1.15 0.31
CA ILE A 167 4.95 -0.19 0.73
C ILE A 167 5.85 -1.17 -0.03
N ASN A 168 6.63 -1.98 0.68
CA ASN A 168 7.51 -2.97 0.09
C ASN A 168 7.09 -4.38 0.52
N PHE A 169 6.73 -5.20 -0.43
CA PHE A 169 6.49 -6.62 -0.23
C PHE A 169 7.84 -7.34 -0.26
N VAL A 170 8.24 -7.91 0.86
CA VAL A 170 9.43 -8.76 0.97
C VAL A 170 9.02 -10.19 0.64
N MET A 171 9.58 -10.75 -0.43
CA MET A 171 9.19 -12.07 -0.91
C MET A 171 9.85 -13.18 -0.11
N LYS A 172 9.17 -14.33 0.05
CA LYS A 172 9.77 -15.57 0.58
C LYS A 172 10.95 -16.01 -0.27
N LYS A 173 12.00 -16.46 0.38
CA LYS A 173 13.29 -16.81 -0.24
C LYS A 173 13.53 -18.34 -0.22
N PRO A 174 14.50 -18.83 -1.03
CA PRO A 174 14.89 -20.24 -0.96
C PRO A 174 15.32 -20.60 0.47
N PRO A 175 14.73 -21.67 1.08
CA PRO A 175 15.19 -22.18 2.37
C PRO A 175 16.66 -22.62 2.30
N LEU A 176 17.50 -22.10 3.22
CA LEU A 176 18.96 -22.34 3.18
C LEU A 176 19.36 -23.69 3.74
N ASP A 177 18.60 -24.20 4.74
CA ASP A 177 18.97 -25.36 5.54
C ASP A 177 18.40 -26.69 5.05
N THR A 178 17.51 -26.64 4.05
CA THR A 178 16.83 -27.83 3.53
C THR A 178 17.00 -27.98 2.03
N PRO A 179 17.22 -29.21 1.52
CA PRO A 179 17.35 -29.43 0.08
C PRO A 179 16.01 -29.34 -0.65
N PHE A 180 14.87 -29.51 0.05
CA PHE A 180 13.54 -29.45 -0.53
C PHE A 180 12.49 -29.20 0.55
N THR A 181 11.56 -28.27 0.25
CA THR A 181 10.32 -28.04 0.98
C THR A 181 9.16 -27.97 -0.01
N LEU A 182 7.96 -28.29 0.44
CA LEU A 182 6.71 -28.18 -0.30
C LEU A 182 5.62 -27.67 0.63
N GLU A 183 4.92 -26.63 0.21
CA GLU A 183 3.73 -26.09 0.89
C GLU A 183 2.56 -26.08 -0.08
N SER A 184 1.36 -26.45 0.37
CA SER A 184 0.14 -26.30 -0.43
C SER A 184 -1.04 -25.95 0.47
N THR A 185 -1.65 -24.78 0.21
CA THR A 185 -2.84 -24.27 0.87
C THR A 185 -4.02 -24.34 -0.09
N ASN A 186 -5.14 -24.90 0.36
CA ASN A 186 -6.37 -24.97 -0.43
C ASN A 186 -7.54 -24.48 0.42
N ILE A 187 -8.25 -23.46 -0.06
CA ILE A 187 -9.32 -22.78 0.66
C ILE A 187 -10.58 -22.73 -0.20
N LEU A 188 -11.73 -23.02 0.41
CA LEU A 188 -13.07 -22.90 -0.16
C LEU A 188 -13.88 -21.88 0.66
N GLY A 189 -14.79 -21.17 0.06
CA GLY A 189 -15.59 -20.18 0.79
C GLY A 189 -16.89 -19.78 0.11
N SER A 190 -17.53 -18.77 0.68
CA SER A 190 -18.74 -18.15 0.15
C SER A 190 -18.54 -17.63 -1.26
N PHE A 191 -19.60 -17.56 -2.05
CA PHE A 191 -19.63 -17.06 -3.44
C PHE A 191 -18.79 -17.90 -4.40
N ASP A 192 -18.81 -19.22 -4.22
CA ASP A 192 -18.04 -20.22 -4.98
C ASP A 192 -16.52 -19.89 -5.00
N MET A 193 -16.05 -19.30 -3.90
CA MET A 193 -14.64 -18.98 -3.73
C MET A 193 -13.80 -20.24 -3.61
N TYR A 194 -12.74 -20.31 -4.41
CA TYR A 194 -11.66 -21.28 -4.32
C TYR A 194 -10.31 -20.59 -4.47
N SER A 195 -9.38 -20.90 -3.57
CA SER A 195 -7.98 -20.47 -3.63
C SER A 195 -7.08 -21.67 -3.46
N ASN A 196 -6.01 -21.73 -4.26
CA ASN A 196 -4.92 -22.68 -4.13
C ASN A 196 -3.58 -21.96 -4.24
N PHE A 197 -2.80 -22.00 -3.18
CA PHE A 197 -1.39 -21.64 -3.22
C PHE A 197 -0.55 -22.90 -3.08
N THR A 198 0.47 -23.06 -3.92
CA THR A 198 1.43 -24.16 -3.83
C THR A 198 2.83 -23.62 -4.09
N SER A 199 3.75 -23.84 -3.15
CA SER A 199 5.15 -23.46 -3.30
C SER A 199 6.08 -24.64 -3.02
N PHE A 200 7.28 -24.56 -3.60
CA PHE A 200 8.37 -25.49 -3.36
C PHE A 200 9.69 -24.73 -3.33
N GLY A 201 10.64 -25.19 -2.54
CA GLY A 201 11.92 -24.53 -2.40
C GLY A 201 12.99 -25.39 -1.77
N GLY A 202 14.23 -24.87 -1.75
CA GLY A 202 15.34 -25.53 -1.09
C GLY A 202 16.70 -25.04 -1.58
N THR A 203 17.77 -25.55 -0.97
CA THR A 203 19.14 -25.19 -1.32
C THR A 203 20.01 -26.45 -1.50
N LEU A 204 20.72 -26.49 -2.61
CA LEU A 204 21.67 -27.56 -2.99
C LEU A 204 23.07 -26.97 -3.15
N GLY A 205 23.86 -27.04 -2.11
CA GLY A 205 25.19 -26.41 -2.07
C GLY A 205 25.11 -24.89 -2.12
N LYS A 206 25.57 -24.25 -3.21
CA LYS A 206 25.48 -22.81 -3.42
C LYS A 206 24.24 -22.36 -4.22
N PHE A 207 23.39 -23.30 -4.61
CA PHE A 207 22.25 -23.03 -5.47
C PHE A 207 20.95 -23.15 -4.69
N GLY A 208 20.28 -22.04 -4.48
CA GLY A 208 18.96 -21.95 -3.88
C GLY A 208 17.87 -21.81 -4.95
N TYR A 209 16.68 -22.31 -4.66
CA TYR A 209 15.53 -22.17 -5.52
C TYR A 209 14.24 -22.07 -4.69
N TYR A 210 13.32 -21.23 -5.14
CA TYR A 210 11.95 -21.13 -4.64
C TYR A 210 11.02 -20.90 -5.81
N GLY A 211 9.87 -21.55 -5.83
CA GLY A 211 8.87 -21.36 -6.87
C GLY A 211 7.48 -21.52 -6.29
N TYR A 212 6.51 -20.77 -6.83
CA TYR A 212 5.11 -20.85 -6.42
C TYR A 212 4.15 -20.77 -7.60
N TYR A 213 2.96 -21.30 -7.35
CA TYR A 213 1.75 -21.13 -8.15
C TYR A 213 0.62 -20.69 -7.22
N ASP A 214 -0.10 -19.67 -7.62
CA ASP A 214 -1.31 -19.18 -6.94
C ASP A 214 -2.48 -19.14 -7.92
N HIS A 215 -3.61 -19.67 -7.47
CA HIS A 215 -4.88 -19.65 -8.18
C HIS A 215 -5.97 -19.16 -7.25
N GLN A 216 -6.71 -18.14 -7.70
CA GLN A 216 -7.85 -17.60 -6.95
C GLN A 216 -9.04 -17.42 -7.90
N GLN A 217 -10.23 -17.81 -7.44
CA GLN A 217 -11.48 -17.57 -8.15
C GLN A 217 -12.64 -17.35 -7.18
N THR A 218 -13.63 -16.59 -7.63
CA THR A 218 -14.92 -16.41 -6.96
C THR A 218 -15.97 -15.88 -7.95
N ASP A 219 -17.24 -16.17 -7.75
CA ASP A 219 -18.35 -15.55 -8.50
C ASP A 219 -18.66 -14.14 -7.99
N GLY A 220 -18.13 -13.78 -6.79
CA GLY A 220 -18.43 -12.53 -6.10
C GLY A 220 -19.85 -12.49 -5.53
N PHE A 221 -20.15 -11.44 -4.76
CA PHE A 221 -21.45 -11.35 -4.05
C PHE A 221 -22.53 -10.58 -4.80
N ARG A 222 -22.20 -9.88 -5.89
CA ARG A 222 -23.18 -9.10 -6.67
C ARG A 222 -24.00 -10.02 -7.58
N ASP A 223 -25.23 -9.61 -7.89
CA ASP A 223 -26.18 -10.40 -8.70
C ASP A 223 -25.62 -10.88 -10.05
N ALA A 224 -24.69 -10.11 -10.64
CA ALA A 224 -24.02 -10.47 -11.88
C ALA A 224 -22.71 -9.69 -12.06
N ASN A 225 -21.82 -10.23 -12.93
CA ASN A 225 -20.61 -9.57 -13.41
C ASN A 225 -19.66 -9.13 -12.27
N SER A 226 -19.54 -9.95 -11.21
CA SER A 226 -18.61 -9.74 -10.10
C SER A 226 -17.60 -10.88 -9.93
N ASP A 227 -17.54 -11.76 -10.93
CA ASP A 227 -16.61 -12.87 -10.97
C ASP A 227 -15.15 -12.39 -11.05
N PHE A 228 -14.27 -13.14 -10.41
CA PHE A 228 -12.83 -12.92 -10.39
C PHE A 228 -12.10 -14.24 -10.65
N PHE A 229 -11.03 -14.17 -11.42
CA PHE A 229 -10.20 -15.32 -11.76
C PHE A 229 -8.75 -14.87 -11.91
N LEU A 230 -7.84 -15.53 -11.17
CA LEU A 230 -6.41 -15.27 -11.15
C LEU A 230 -5.63 -16.56 -11.32
N ASN A 231 -4.54 -16.49 -12.11
CA ASN A 231 -3.41 -17.40 -12.04
C ASN A 231 -2.12 -16.58 -11.93
N ALA A 232 -1.30 -16.89 -10.95
CA ALA A 232 0.02 -16.30 -10.79
C ALA A 232 1.07 -17.38 -10.58
N TRP A 233 2.26 -17.14 -11.12
CA TRP A 233 3.45 -17.95 -10.93
C TRP A 233 4.61 -17.04 -10.62
N GLY A 234 5.48 -17.51 -9.75
CA GLY A 234 6.70 -16.78 -9.48
C GLY A 234 7.77 -17.68 -8.94
N GLY A 235 8.99 -17.14 -8.89
CA GLY A 235 10.09 -17.87 -8.29
C GLY A 235 11.40 -17.11 -8.32
N THR A 236 12.31 -17.58 -7.47
CA THR A 236 13.64 -17.06 -7.23
C THR A 236 14.67 -18.15 -7.39
N PHE A 237 15.73 -17.90 -8.15
CA PHE A 237 16.94 -18.68 -8.19
C PHE A 237 18.06 -17.87 -7.53
N ALA A 238 18.63 -18.43 -6.45
CA ALA A 238 19.72 -17.82 -5.71
C ALA A 238 21.05 -18.53 -6.02
N LEU A 239 22.11 -17.77 -6.19
CA LEU A 239 23.46 -18.29 -6.30
C LEU A 239 24.33 -17.70 -5.22
N ASP A 240 24.92 -18.57 -4.40
CA ASP A 240 25.84 -18.25 -3.31
C ASP A 240 25.20 -17.32 -2.25
N ALA A 241 23.94 -17.58 -1.88
CA ALA A 241 23.14 -16.75 -0.98
C ALA A 241 23.81 -16.44 0.38
N THR A 242 24.74 -17.27 0.83
CA THR A 242 25.53 -17.10 2.06
C THR A 242 26.97 -16.58 1.83
N GLY A 243 27.33 -16.35 0.56
CA GLY A 243 28.66 -15.86 0.19
C GLY A 243 28.73 -14.32 0.18
N PRO A 244 29.94 -13.76 -0.03
CA PRO A 244 30.13 -12.31 -0.09
C PRO A 244 29.59 -11.67 -1.40
N VAL A 245 29.29 -12.48 -2.41
CA VAL A 245 28.67 -12.02 -3.67
C VAL A 245 27.49 -12.92 -3.96
N ARG A 246 26.30 -12.37 -3.82
CA ARG A 246 25.01 -13.07 -3.93
C ARG A 246 24.28 -12.62 -5.17
N TRP A 247 23.65 -13.56 -5.87
CA TRP A 247 22.84 -13.29 -7.04
C TRP A 247 21.48 -13.91 -6.89
N TYR A 248 20.45 -13.13 -7.22
CA TYR A 248 19.06 -13.58 -7.25
C TYR A 248 18.45 -13.24 -8.59
N LEU A 249 17.91 -14.25 -9.26
CA LEU A 249 17.12 -14.13 -10.49
C LEU A 249 15.67 -14.41 -10.14
N ASN A 250 14.81 -13.39 -10.26
CA ASN A 250 13.39 -13.50 -9.99
C ASN A 250 12.61 -13.45 -11.31
N ALA A 251 11.54 -14.24 -11.39
CA ALA A 251 10.61 -14.21 -12.51
C ALA A 251 9.18 -14.35 -11.99
N THR A 252 8.26 -13.54 -12.51
CA THR A 252 6.84 -13.59 -12.15
C THR A 252 5.97 -13.52 -13.40
N ALA A 253 4.83 -14.22 -13.36
CA ALA A 253 3.77 -14.17 -14.34
C ALA A 253 2.42 -14.09 -13.61
N TYR A 254 1.57 -13.16 -14.03
CA TYR A 254 0.28 -12.87 -13.42
C TYR A 254 -0.75 -12.63 -14.52
N ASP A 255 -1.83 -13.40 -14.50
CA ASP A 255 -2.97 -13.24 -15.41
C ASP A 255 -4.26 -13.21 -14.60
N GLU A 256 -4.93 -12.10 -14.63
CA GLU A 256 -6.15 -11.82 -13.89
C GLU A 256 -7.26 -11.32 -14.83
N THR A 257 -8.49 -11.75 -14.58
CA THR A 257 -9.69 -11.21 -15.22
C THR A 257 -10.84 -11.13 -14.24
N HIS A 258 -11.59 -10.03 -14.31
CA HIS A 258 -12.76 -9.85 -13.46
C HIS A 258 -13.89 -9.07 -14.16
N GLY A 259 -15.10 -9.27 -13.63
CA GLY A 259 -16.25 -8.43 -13.93
C GLY A 259 -16.22 -7.14 -13.11
N GLU A 260 -16.69 -6.05 -13.69
CA GLU A 260 -16.91 -4.78 -13.01
C GLU A 260 -18.42 -4.52 -12.92
N PRO A 261 -19.11 -4.91 -11.81
CA PRO A 261 -20.58 -4.87 -11.72
C PRO A 261 -21.15 -3.44 -11.66
N GLY A 262 -20.27 -2.43 -11.57
CA GLY A 262 -20.61 -1.01 -11.49
C GLY A 262 -21.16 -0.57 -10.14
N GLY A 263 -21.11 0.73 -9.91
CA GLY A 263 -21.60 1.35 -8.68
C GLY A 263 -23.14 1.44 -8.63
N LEU A 264 -23.64 1.76 -7.44
CA LEU A 264 -25.06 1.95 -7.12
C LEU A 264 -25.37 3.43 -6.85
N THR A 265 -26.66 3.77 -6.72
CA THR A 265 -27.12 5.12 -6.36
C THR A 265 -28.08 5.08 -5.19
N LEU A 266 -28.27 6.21 -4.52
CA LEU A 266 -29.36 6.40 -3.55
C LEU A 266 -30.65 6.96 -4.20
N GLU A 267 -30.57 7.37 -5.46
CA GLU A 267 -31.71 7.90 -6.20
C GLU A 267 -32.65 6.78 -6.61
N SER A 268 -33.93 7.12 -6.76
CA SER A 268 -34.96 6.22 -7.28
C SER A 268 -35.30 6.61 -8.72
N GLY A 269 -35.55 5.61 -9.57
CA GLY A 269 -35.91 5.83 -10.96
C GLY A 269 -35.92 4.53 -11.76
N PRO A 270 -36.46 4.55 -12.98
CA PRO A 270 -36.69 3.32 -13.76
C PRO A 270 -35.40 2.60 -14.17
N ASN A 271 -34.27 3.28 -14.17
CA ASN A 271 -32.97 2.73 -14.52
C ASN A 271 -31.97 2.80 -13.35
N ALA A 272 -32.40 3.27 -12.18
CA ALA A 272 -31.54 3.37 -11.00
C ALA A 272 -31.39 1.99 -10.33
N VAL A 273 -30.16 1.61 -10.02
CA VAL A 273 -29.89 0.46 -9.15
C VAL A 273 -29.60 1.03 -7.76
N ASN A 274 -30.65 1.00 -6.93
CA ASN A 274 -30.63 1.72 -5.66
C ASN A 274 -29.96 0.87 -4.56
N TYR A 275 -29.03 1.46 -3.83
CA TYR A 275 -28.25 0.80 -2.78
C TYR A 275 -29.12 0.27 -1.62
N ASP A 276 -30.13 1.05 -1.19
CA ASP A 276 -30.93 0.70 -0.01
C ASP A 276 -31.96 -0.44 -0.30
N THR A 277 -32.37 -0.59 -1.57
CA THR A 277 -33.38 -1.57 -1.97
C THR A 277 -32.85 -2.74 -2.78
N ASN A 278 -31.66 -2.61 -3.37
CA ASN A 278 -31.00 -3.64 -4.18
C ASN A 278 -29.47 -3.52 -4.08
N ARG A 279 -28.94 -3.76 -2.89
CA ARG A 279 -27.52 -3.60 -2.57
C ARG A 279 -26.61 -4.53 -3.37
N ASP A 280 -27.06 -5.73 -3.65
CA ASP A 280 -26.31 -6.72 -4.41
C ASP A 280 -26.51 -6.57 -5.93
N GLY A 281 -27.34 -5.62 -6.36
CA GLY A 281 -27.69 -5.36 -7.75
C GLY A 281 -26.52 -4.89 -8.59
N THR A 282 -26.59 -5.12 -9.88
CA THR A 282 -25.56 -4.81 -10.88
C THR A 282 -26.02 -3.68 -11.80
N SER A 283 -25.21 -2.64 -11.96
CA SER A 283 -25.48 -1.54 -12.91
C SER A 283 -24.69 -1.68 -14.23
N ARG A 284 -23.69 -2.57 -14.28
CA ARG A 284 -22.82 -2.85 -15.43
C ARG A 284 -22.71 -4.35 -15.69
N PHE A 285 -23.46 -4.87 -16.63
CA PHE A 285 -23.52 -6.31 -16.91
C PHE A 285 -22.39 -6.80 -17.84
N PHE A 286 -21.73 -5.90 -18.54
CA PHE A 286 -20.79 -6.26 -19.61
C PHE A 286 -19.39 -5.66 -19.40
N ASP A 287 -19.19 -4.89 -18.34
CA ASP A 287 -17.91 -4.26 -18.06
C ASP A 287 -16.95 -5.31 -17.49
N ARG A 288 -15.76 -5.39 -18.06
CA ARG A 288 -14.74 -6.37 -17.64
C ARG A 288 -13.34 -5.76 -17.71
N MET A 289 -12.49 -6.23 -16.83
CA MET A 289 -11.07 -5.93 -16.86
C MET A 289 -10.24 -7.21 -16.99
N ARG A 290 -9.11 -7.10 -17.67
CA ARG A 290 -8.05 -8.10 -17.68
C ARG A 290 -6.72 -7.41 -17.42
N VAL A 291 -5.92 -8.00 -16.55
CA VAL A 291 -4.55 -7.59 -16.26
C VAL A 291 -3.63 -8.78 -16.51
N SER A 292 -2.55 -8.57 -17.26
CA SER A 292 -1.49 -9.55 -17.38
C SER A 292 -0.16 -8.85 -17.10
N ARG A 293 0.71 -9.48 -16.30
CA ARG A 293 2.05 -8.98 -16.00
C ARG A 293 3.08 -10.10 -16.12
N TYR A 294 4.19 -9.81 -16.77
CA TYR A 294 5.33 -10.72 -16.87
C TYR A 294 6.60 -9.94 -16.55
N ALA A 295 7.28 -10.32 -15.48
CA ALA A 295 8.45 -9.61 -15.01
C ALA A 295 9.63 -10.53 -14.78
N VAL A 296 10.82 -9.98 -14.99
CA VAL A 296 12.11 -10.61 -14.69
C VAL A 296 12.99 -9.58 -14.00
N SER A 297 13.65 -9.96 -12.92
CA SER A 297 14.63 -9.11 -12.25
C SER A 297 15.89 -9.88 -11.87
N VAL A 298 16.98 -9.13 -11.78
CA VAL A 298 18.25 -9.61 -11.21
C VAL A 298 18.64 -8.69 -10.08
N ILE A 299 18.89 -9.27 -8.91
CA ILE A 299 19.43 -8.59 -7.75
C ILE A 299 20.81 -9.16 -7.48
N ASN A 300 21.81 -8.29 -7.36
CA ASN A 300 23.15 -8.64 -6.94
C ASN A 300 23.47 -7.89 -5.65
N GLU A 301 24.02 -8.59 -4.68
CA GLU A 301 24.54 -8.04 -3.44
C GLU A 301 26.00 -8.42 -3.31
N TRP A 302 26.82 -7.46 -2.96
CA TRP A 302 28.25 -7.64 -2.83
C TRP A 302 28.77 -6.98 -1.54
N ASP A 303 29.21 -7.80 -0.58
CA ASP A 303 29.97 -7.37 0.58
C ASP A 303 31.40 -7.06 0.14
N ILE A 304 31.63 -5.81 -0.32
CA ILE A 304 32.97 -5.35 -0.75
C ILE A 304 33.96 -5.42 0.42
N SER A 305 33.47 -5.16 1.62
CA SER A 305 34.18 -5.30 2.89
C SER A 305 33.19 -5.39 4.06
N ASP A 306 33.65 -5.68 5.27
CA ASP A 306 32.81 -5.69 6.48
C ASP A 306 32.07 -4.34 6.73
N ARG A 307 32.50 -3.27 6.07
CA ARG A 307 31.94 -1.92 6.19
C ARG A 307 31.25 -1.41 4.93
N THR A 308 31.24 -2.18 3.85
CA THR A 308 30.74 -1.70 2.57
C THR A 308 29.91 -2.76 1.87
N LEU A 309 28.64 -2.49 1.72
CA LEU A 309 27.69 -3.27 0.91
C LEU A 309 27.37 -2.51 -0.37
N PHE A 310 27.44 -3.19 -1.49
CA PHE A 310 26.93 -2.72 -2.77
C PHE A 310 25.77 -3.61 -3.21
N THR A 311 24.68 -3.00 -3.67
CA THR A 311 23.55 -3.70 -4.27
C THR A 311 23.27 -3.17 -5.66
N PHE A 312 22.89 -4.06 -6.56
CA PHE A 312 22.47 -3.70 -7.91
C PHE A 312 21.20 -4.45 -8.26
N ARG A 313 20.14 -3.71 -8.58
CA ARG A 313 18.87 -4.25 -9.06
C ARG A 313 18.67 -3.83 -10.51
N THR A 314 18.21 -4.76 -11.36
CA THR A 314 17.75 -4.45 -12.69
C THR A 314 16.55 -5.30 -13.04
N TRP A 315 15.61 -4.75 -13.79
CA TRP A 315 14.35 -5.42 -14.10
C TRP A 315 13.82 -5.05 -15.47
N PHE A 316 13.01 -5.95 -15.97
CA PHE A 316 12.11 -5.76 -17.09
C PHE A 316 10.72 -6.20 -16.69
N ASP A 317 9.71 -5.39 -17.00
CA ASP A 317 8.31 -5.65 -16.73
C ASP A 317 7.45 -5.36 -17.95
N TYR A 318 6.58 -6.29 -18.30
CA TYR A 318 5.53 -6.11 -19.29
C TYR A 318 4.18 -6.16 -18.59
N TYR A 319 3.37 -5.11 -18.78
CA TYR A 319 2.01 -5.03 -18.33
C TYR A 319 1.04 -4.91 -19.51
N LEU A 320 -0.06 -5.63 -19.43
CA LEU A 320 -1.26 -5.43 -20.23
C LEU A 320 -2.43 -5.10 -19.32
N ARG A 321 -3.05 -3.94 -19.52
CA ARG A 321 -4.35 -3.60 -18.95
C ARG A 321 -5.36 -3.47 -20.06
N PHE A 322 -6.31 -4.39 -20.12
CA PHE A 322 -7.44 -4.36 -21.05
C PHE A 322 -8.73 -4.14 -20.30
N SER A 323 -9.54 -3.16 -20.73
CA SER A 323 -10.84 -2.85 -20.15
C SER A 323 -11.90 -2.79 -21.26
N ARG A 324 -13.01 -3.41 -21.00
CA ARG A 324 -14.23 -3.35 -21.82
C ARG A 324 -15.35 -2.74 -21.00
N ARG A 325 -15.92 -1.63 -21.46
CA ARG A 325 -16.96 -0.88 -20.73
C ARG A 325 -18.14 -0.58 -21.65
N GLN A 326 -19.36 -0.97 -21.24
CA GLN A 326 -20.58 -0.62 -21.95
C GLN A 326 -20.81 0.89 -21.91
N ASN A 327 -21.11 1.50 -23.04
CA ASN A 327 -21.40 2.92 -23.12
C ASN A 327 -22.79 3.27 -22.56
N GLY A 328 -22.90 4.49 -22.01
CA GLY A 328 -24.13 5.00 -21.41
C GLY A 328 -24.25 4.68 -19.92
N GLY A 329 -25.41 4.98 -19.35
CA GLY A 329 -25.62 4.97 -17.90
C GLY A 329 -24.98 6.19 -17.24
N GLY A 330 -25.01 6.24 -15.93
CA GLY A 330 -24.46 7.29 -15.09
C GLY A 330 -24.18 6.73 -13.70
N PHE A 331 -24.20 7.59 -12.71
CA PHE A 331 -23.96 7.24 -11.32
C PHE A 331 -25.04 6.26 -10.82
N GLY A 332 -24.68 4.97 -10.72
CA GLY A 332 -25.56 3.88 -10.29
C GLY A 332 -26.78 3.64 -11.19
N THR A 333 -26.69 3.96 -12.49
CA THR A 333 -27.82 3.78 -13.41
C THR A 333 -27.46 2.88 -14.59
N LEU A 334 -28.44 2.07 -15.01
CA LEU A 334 -28.30 1.16 -16.15
C LEU A 334 -28.06 1.93 -17.46
N PRO A 335 -27.19 1.43 -18.34
CA PRO A 335 -27.06 1.94 -19.71
C PRO A 335 -28.37 1.75 -20.50
N THR A 336 -28.82 2.79 -21.19
CA THR A 336 -30.05 2.75 -22.00
C THR A 336 -29.85 3.45 -23.34
N GLY A 337 -30.79 3.22 -24.26
CA GLY A 337 -30.82 3.81 -25.60
C GLY A 337 -29.72 3.28 -26.54
N PRO A 338 -29.52 3.95 -27.71
CA PRO A 338 -28.56 3.47 -28.74
C PRO A 338 -27.11 3.36 -28.27
N LYS A 339 -26.68 4.24 -27.35
CA LYS A 339 -25.32 4.18 -26.78
C LYS A 339 -25.06 2.87 -26.03
N ALA A 340 -26.10 2.35 -25.34
CA ALA A 340 -25.98 1.09 -24.60
C ALA A 340 -25.74 -0.14 -25.49
N GLN A 341 -25.94 -0.02 -26.79
CA GLN A 341 -25.63 -1.06 -27.77
C GLN A 341 -24.16 -1.06 -28.24
N THR A 342 -23.35 -0.23 -27.66
CA THR A 342 -21.91 -0.09 -27.96
C THR A 342 -21.08 -0.21 -26.71
N ASN A 343 -19.78 -0.41 -26.87
CA ASN A 343 -18.84 -0.38 -25.75
C ASN A 343 -17.61 0.44 -26.11
N GLN A 344 -16.83 0.75 -25.07
CA GLN A 344 -15.48 1.27 -25.13
C GLN A 344 -14.52 0.16 -24.76
N LEU A 345 -13.46 0.02 -25.56
CA LEU A 345 -12.36 -0.90 -25.33
C LEU A 345 -11.11 -0.07 -25.12
N GLU A 346 -10.44 -0.30 -24.00
CA GLU A 346 -9.18 0.35 -23.66
C GLU A 346 -8.09 -0.71 -23.57
N ASN A 347 -7.11 -0.64 -24.45
CA ASN A 347 -5.94 -1.50 -24.45
C ASN A 347 -4.71 -0.65 -24.15
N GLN A 348 -4.12 -0.88 -22.99
CA GLN A 348 -2.90 -0.21 -22.54
C GLN A 348 -1.84 -1.27 -22.28
N GLN A 349 -0.68 -1.07 -22.87
CA GLN A 349 0.49 -1.90 -22.63
C GLN A 349 1.59 -1.03 -22.03
N PHE A 350 2.42 -1.62 -21.19
CA PHE A 350 3.54 -0.95 -20.55
C PHE A 350 4.75 -1.87 -20.67
N TYR A 351 5.86 -1.32 -21.11
CA TYR A 351 7.15 -2.00 -21.24
C TYR A 351 8.17 -1.22 -20.43
N THR A 352 8.48 -1.74 -19.26
CA THR A 352 9.29 -1.06 -18.27
C THR A 352 10.66 -1.67 -18.16
N TYR A 353 11.68 -0.83 -18.07
CA TYR A 353 13.07 -1.21 -17.79
C TYR A 353 13.61 -0.35 -16.67
N GLY A 354 14.32 -0.96 -15.73
CA GLY A 354 14.95 -0.21 -14.66
C GLY A 354 16.28 -0.79 -14.21
N ALA A 355 17.08 0.09 -13.61
CA ALA A 355 18.34 -0.28 -12.97
C ALA A 355 18.61 0.64 -11.78
N GLU A 356 19.05 0.04 -10.67
CA GLU A 356 19.32 0.76 -9.43
C GLU A 356 20.56 0.20 -8.74
N PRO A 357 21.76 0.82 -8.92
CA PRO A 357 22.89 0.63 -8.04
C PRO A 357 22.73 1.43 -6.75
N ARG A 358 23.04 0.79 -5.60
CA ARG A 358 23.14 1.41 -4.28
C ARG A 358 24.42 0.97 -3.58
N MET A 359 24.89 1.79 -2.66
CA MET A 359 26.03 1.47 -1.80
C MET A 359 25.76 2.00 -0.39
N SER A 360 26.06 1.19 0.60
CA SER A 360 26.13 1.59 2.00
C SER A 360 27.55 1.44 2.50
N HIS A 361 28.04 2.42 3.28
CA HIS A 361 29.40 2.43 3.80
C HIS A 361 29.45 2.97 5.23
N ASN A 362 30.02 2.18 6.15
CA ASN A 362 30.30 2.60 7.51
C ASN A 362 31.64 3.31 7.59
N TRP A 363 31.65 4.53 8.15
CA TRP A 363 32.84 5.36 8.28
C TRP A 363 32.95 6.01 9.66
N ASP A 364 34.17 6.30 10.12
CA ASP A 364 34.40 6.78 11.47
C ASP A 364 34.70 8.29 11.50
N TRP A 365 34.04 8.99 12.42
CA TRP A 365 34.28 10.40 12.68
C TRP A 365 33.95 10.75 14.14
N LEU A 366 34.83 11.56 14.78
CA LEU A 366 34.71 11.95 16.19
C LEU A 366 34.56 10.77 17.17
N GLY A 367 35.16 9.63 16.84
CA GLY A 367 35.09 8.42 17.67
C GLY A 367 33.80 7.65 17.62
N ASN A 368 32.92 7.97 16.66
CA ASN A 368 31.68 7.25 16.39
C ASN A 368 31.67 6.70 14.95
N THR A 369 30.97 5.62 14.74
CA THR A 369 30.72 5.05 13.41
C THR A 369 29.44 5.63 12.85
N HIS A 370 29.47 6.02 11.59
CA HIS A 370 28.39 6.62 10.82
C HIS A 370 28.11 5.78 9.59
N THR A 371 26.88 5.83 9.06
CA THR A 371 26.49 5.08 7.85
C THR A 371 26.09 6.04 6.75
N LEU A 372 26.80 6.01 5.62
CA LEU A 372 26.44 6.72 4.40
C LEU A 372 25.81 5.72 3.42
N THR A 373 24.62 6.01 2.96
CA THR A 373 23.96 5.26 1.90
C THR A 373 23.60 6.17 0.75
N GLY A 374 23.82 5.72 -0.48
CA GLY A 374 23.44 6.47 -1.67
C GLY A 374 23.31 5.57 -2.89
N GLY A 375 22.66 6.10 -3.89
CA GLY A 375 22.41 5.38 -5.14
C GLY A 375 21.83 6.26 -6.22
N MET A 376 21.56 5.62 -7.34
CA MET A 376 20.81 6.21 -8.45
C MET A 376 19.80 5.21 -8.98
N MET A 377 18.69 5.71 -9.50
CA MET A 377 17.72 4.89 -10.23
C MET A 377 17.60 5.42 -11.65
N PHE A 378 17.64 4.52 -12.61
CA PHE A 378 17.23 4.75 -13.98
C PHE A 378 15.96 3.93 -14.23
N TYR A 379 14.97 4.57 -14.88
CA TYR A 379 13.71 3.94 -15.22
C TYR A 379 13.23 4.46 -16.58
N TYR A 380 12.77 3.55 -17.41
CA TYR A 380 12.17 3.82 -18.72
C TYR A 380 10.89 3.03 -18.86
N ASP A 381 9.83 3.68 -19.29
CA ASP A 381 8.58 3.05 -19.69
C ASP A 381 8.15 3.51 -21.09
N TRP A 382 7.68 2.56 -21.89
CA TRP A 382 7.01 2.81 -23.14
C TRP A 382 5.60 2.20 -23.09
N SER A 383 4.57 3.08 -23.18
CA SER A 383 3.16 2.74 -22.92
C SER A 383 2.27 3.04 -24.13
N PRO A 384 2.21 2.18 -25.15
CA PRO A 384 1.23 2.32 -26.23
C PRO A 384 -0.18 2.07 -25.72
N ARG A 385 -1.12 2.93 -26.15
CA ARG A 385 -2.53 2.85 -25.83
C ARG A 385 -3.39 2.91 -27.07
N VAL A 386 -4.42 2.05 -27.14
CA VAL A 386 -5.43 2.04 -28.19
C VAL A 386 -6.82 1.96 -27.56
N ASP A 387 -7.64 2.99 -27.81
CA ASP A 387 -9.05 3.00 -27.40
C ASP A 387 -9.93 2.81 -28.66
N GLN A 388 -10.91 1.93 -28.53
CA GLN A 388 -11.81 1.58 -29.63
C GLN A 388 -13.28 1.67 -29.16
N THR A 389 -14.17 1.92 -30.11
CA THR A 389 -15.63 1.77 -29.90
C THR A 389 -16.10 0.54 -30.65
N GLY A 390 -16.63 -0.42 -29.89
CA GLY A 390 -17.25 -1.63 -30.42
C GLY A 390 -18.74 -1.43 -30.75
N ASN A 391 -19.28 -2.29 -31.58
CA ASN A 391 -20.65 -2.22 -32.09
C ASN A 391 -21.66 -3.09 -31.31
N SER A 392 -21.25 -3.60 -30.17
CA SER A 392 -22.10 -4.30 -29.20
C SER A 392 -21.53 -4.14 -27.77
N PRO A 393 -22.30 -4.35 -26.71
CA PRO A 393 -21.83 -4.31 -25.34
C PRO A 393 -20.69 -5.30 -25.05
N THR A 394 -20.66 -6.41 -25.80
CA THR A 394 -19.69 -7.51 -25.63
C THR A 394 -18.59 -7.55 -26.69
N ALA A 395 -18.52 -6.55 -27.58
CA ALA A 395 -17.49 -6.50 -28.62
C ALA A 395 -16.08 -6.54 -28.00
N MET A 396 -15.18 -7.31 -28.64
CA MET A 396 -13.77 -7.43 -28.25
C MET A 396 -12.84 -6.65 -29.19
N SER A 397 -13.39 -6.02 -30.23
CA SER A 397 -12.68 -5.14 -31.16
C SER A 397 -13.65 -4.10 -31.71
N GLY A 398 -13.12 -3.00 -32.24
CA GLY A 398 -13.96 -1.93 -32.75
C GLY A 398 -13.19 -0.92 -33.60
N SER A 399 -13.85 0.21 -33.88
CA SER A 399 -13.22 1.34 -34.58
C SER A 399 -12.33 2.11 -33.61
N THR A 400 -11.08 2.33 -33.99
CA THR A 400 -10.13 3.14 -33.19
C THR A 400 -10.61 4.58 -33.09
N VAL A 401 -10.75 5.06 -31.83
CA VAL A 401 -11.14 6.42 -31.51
C VAL A 401 -10.00 7.22 -30.93
N ASN A 402 -9.08 6.56 -30.19
CA ASN A 402 -7.85 7.15 -29.71
C ASN A 402 -6.70 6.14 -29.88
N GLN A 403 -5.53 6.62 -30.28
CA GLN A 403 -4.29 5.87 -30.27
C GLN A 403 -3.16 6.83 -29.91
N SER A 404 -2.37 6.46 -28.92
CA SER A 404 -1.22 7.26 -28.48
C SER A 404 -0.07 6.36 -28.05
N ASN A 405 1.15 6.84 -28.25
CA ASN A 405 2.34 6.34 -27.58
C ASN A 405 2.69 7.30 -26.45
N ARG A 406 3.07 6.73 -25.31
CA ARG A 406 3.47 7.45 -24.11
C ARG A 406 4.80 6.90 -23.67
N GLU A 407 5.65 7.78 -23.17
CA GLU A 407 6.96 7.41 -22.66
C GLU A 407 7.25 8.15 -21.37
N SER A 408 7.83 7.45 -20.40
CA SER A 408 8.42 8.01 -19.20
C SER A 408 9.91 7.69 -19.19
N VAL A 409 10.76 8.71 -19.09
CA VAL A 409 12.18 8.55 -18.79
C VAL A 409 12.43 9.21 -17.45
N TYR A 410 12.95 8.44 -16.52
CA TYR A 410 13.20 8.91 -15.18
C TYR A 410 14.58 8.51 -14.72
N TYR A 411 15.27 9.45 -14.07
CA TYR A 411 16.41 9.10 -13.25
C TYR A 411 16.47 9.96 -12.00
N SER A 412 16.93 9.36 -10.92
CA SER A 412 17.15 10.05 -9.66
C SER A 412 18.54 9.74 -9.13
N LEU A 413 19.08 10.70 -8.37
CA LEU A 413 20.25 10.53 -7.51
C LEU A 413 19.80 10.79 -6.08
N PHE A 414 20.18 9.91 -5.15
CA PHE A 414 19.79 10.04 -3.76
C PHE A 414 20.90 9.61 -2.82
N ALA A 415 20.94 10.23 -1.64
CA ALA A 415 21.80 9.80 -0.55
C ALA A 415 21.22 10.22 0.80
N GLU A 416 21.54 9.44 1.82
CA GLU A 416 21.31 9.73 3.24
C GLU A 416 22.56 9.38 4.03
N ASN A 417 22.83 10.13 5.09
CA ASN A 417 23.89 9.77 6.04
C ASN A 417 23.32 9.72 7.45
N LEU A 418 23.45 8.59 8.10
CA LEU A 418 23.17 8.44 9.52
C LEU A 418 24.42 8.86 10.31
N PHE A 419 24.35 10.01 10.97
CA PHE A 419 25.33 10.45 11.95
C PHE A 419 24.88 9.98 13.34
N GLN A 420 25.67 9.11 13.97
CA GLN A 420 25.42 8.60 15.32
C GLN A 420 26.38 9.22 16.33
N PHE A 421 25.86 9.75 17.44
CA PHE A 421 26.60 10.36 18.52
C PHE A 421 26.10 9.81 19.86
N GLY A 422 26.54 8.60 20.22
CA GLY A 422 25.96 7.85 21.35
C GLY A 422 24.50 7.55 21.08
N SER A 423 23.60 7.96 21.98
CA SER A 423 22.15 7.79 21.84
C SER A 423 21.46 8.78 20.90
N PHE A 424 22.17 9.69 20.26
CA PHE A 424 21.58 10.68 19.37
C PHE A 424 21.99 10.45 17.94
N SER A 425 21.00 10.42 17.04
CA SER A 425 21.18 10.21 15.61
C SER A 425 20.60 11.36 14.79
N ILE A 426 21.28 11.71 13.71
CA ILE A 426 20.84 12.71 12.71
C ILE A 426 20.95 12.08 11.33
N THR A 427 19.86 12.10 10.57
CA THR A 427 19.79 11.52 9.23
C THR A 427 19.37 12.56 8.20
N PRO A 428 20.29 13.42 7.71
CA PRO A 428 20.01 14.26 6.54
C PRO A 428 20.02 13.41 5.28
N GLY A 429 19.10 13.73 4.38
CA GLY A 429 18.98 13.06 3.09
C GLY A 429 18.53 14.01 1.99
N PHE A 430 18.80 13.60 0.75
CA PHE A 430 18.29 14.27 -0.43
C PHE A 430 17.97 13.28 -1.55
N ARG A 431 17.06 13.70 -2.44
CA ARG A 431 16.76 13.02 -3.69
C ARG A 431 16.56 14.04 -4.79
N LEU A 432 17.20 13.85 -5.94
CA LEU A 432 17.08 14.70 -7.11
C LEU A 432 16.31 13.93 -8.18
N GLU A 433 15.09 14.38 -8.45
CA GLU A 433 14.18 13.77 -9.40
C GLU A 433 14.30 14.43 -10.77
N ASN A 434 14.47 13.63 -11.82
CA ASN A 434 14.46 14.10 -13.20
C ASN A 434 13.50 13.23 -14.00
N ILE A 435 12.44 13.84 -14.53
CA ILE A 435 11.33 13.15 -15.17
C ILE A 435 11.05 13.79 -16.53
N TRP A 436 11.13 13.02 -17.59
CA TRP A 436 10.61 13.36 -18.92
C TRP A 436 9.41 12.47 -19.21
N GLN A 437 8.31 13.11 -19.55
CA GLN A 437 7.10 12.42 -19.97
C GLN A 437 6.70 12.93 -21.35
N SER A 438 6.50 12.02 -22.31
CA SER A 438 6.02 12.37 -23.63
C SER A 438 4.72 11.66 -23.97
N VAL A 439 3.84 12.36 -24.67
CA VAL A 439 2.59 11.83 -25.22
C VAL A 439 2.53 12.19 -26.69
N ARG A 440 2.50 11.19 -27.56
CA ARG A 440 2.31 11.35 -29.01
C ARG A 440 1.02 10.69 -29.44
N GLU A 441 0.03 11.51 -29.79
CA GLU A 441 -1.22 11.01 -30.35
C GLU A 441 -1.05 10.66 -31.83
N LEU A 442 -1.56 9.50 -32.23
CA LEU A 442 -1.60 9.01 -33.62
C LEU A 442 -3.01 9.10 -34.18
N VAL A 443 -4.02 8.90 -33.35
CA VAL A 443 -5.45 9.02 -33.66
C VAL A 443 -6.16 9.66 -32.49
N ASN A 444 -7.01 10.66 -32.76
CA ASN A 444 -7.90 11.24 -31.76
C ASN A 444 -9.24 11.65 -32.42
N LYS A 445 -10.23 10.79 -32.26
CA LYS A 445 -11.61 11.00 -32.76
C LYS A 445 -12.61 11.12 -31.62
N SER A 446 -12.14 11.32 -30.37
CA SER A 446 -13.03 11.48 -29.22
C SER A 446 -13.86 12.75 -29.38
N SER A 447 -15.08 12.76 -28.86
CA SER A 447 -15.98 13.93 -28.90
C SER A 447 -15.42 15.16 -28.19
N PHE A 448 -14.52 14.95 -27.22
CA PHE A 448 -13.83 16.04 -26.47
C PHE A 448 -12.69 16.68 -27.28
N GLN A 449 -12.15 15.97 -28.26
CA GLN A 449 -10.97 16.39 -29.02
C GLN A 449 -11.29 16.68 -30.50
N THR A 450 -12.55 16.54 -30.91
CA THR A 450 -12.94 16.75 -32.31
C THR A 450 -12.57 18.17 -32.76
N GLY A 451 -11.73 18.27 -33.78
CA GLY A 451 -11.23 19.55 -34.34
C GLY A 451 -10.00 20.12 -33.63
N LYS A 452 -9.45 19.48 -32.60
CA LYS A 452 -8.14 19.85 -32.01
C LYS A 452 -7.01 19.11 -32.74
N PRO A 453 -5.80 19.71 -32.83
CA PRO A 453 -4.64 19.02 -33.38
C PRO A 453 -4.28 17.82 -32.50
N LEU A 454 -3.65 16.80 -33.09
CA LEU A 454 -3.06 15.69 -32.34
C LEU A 454 -1.97 16.25 -31.42
N GLN A 455 -1.94 15.74 -30.18
CA GLN A 455 -0.90 16.11 -29.22
C GLN A 455 0.42 15.41 -29.57
N ASP A 456 1.53 16.15 -29.50
CA ASP A 456 2.90 15.66 -29.57
C ASP A 456 3.72 16.53 -28.62
N GLU A 457 3.67 16.19 -27.33
CA GLU A 457 4.18 17.02 -26.25
C GLU A 457 5.12 16.24 -25.36
N THR A 458 6.19 16.88 -24.92
CA THR A 458 7.11 16.36 -23.91
C THR A 458 7.21 17.36 -22.77
N THR A 459 7.02 16.89 -21.55
CA THR A 459 7.23 17.68 -20.34
C THR A 459 8.50 17.22 -19.65
N TYR A 460 9.17 18.14 -18.98
CA TYR A 460 10.32 17.86 -18.11
C TYR A 460 10.05 18.45 -16.74
N ASN A 461 10.23 17.63 -15.72
CA ASN A 461 10.09 18.00 -14.32
C ASN A 461 11.40 17.72 -13.58
N PHE A 462 11.87 18.68 -12.81
CA PHE A 462 13.00 18.54 -11.91
C PHE A 462 12.57 18.91 -10.49
N ALA A 463 12.69 17.97 -9.56
CA ALA A 463 12.35 18.19 -8.17
C ALA A 463 13.51 17.80 -7.24
N PRO A 464 14.16 18.77 -6.58
CA PRO A 464 15.06 18.48 -5.46
C PRO A 464 14.22 18.27 -4.20
N LEU A 465 14.36 17.10 -3.57
CA LEU A 465 13.67 16.72 -2.35
C LEU A 465 14.69 16.56 -1.22
N PHE A 466 14.37 17.08 -0.04
CA PHE A 466 15.22 17.01 1.13
C PHE A 466 14.47 16.39 2.30
N GLY A 467 15.21 15.70 3.16
CA GLY A 467 14.71 15.14 4.40
C GLY A 467 15.72 15.26 5.53
N LEU A 468 15.20 15.32 6.74
CA LEU A 468 16.00 15.32 7.96
C LEU A 468 15.26 14.46 9.00
N GLY A 469 15.89 13.35 9.40
CA GLY A 469 15.50 12.56 10.56
C GLY A 469 16.34 12.90 11.77
N LEU A 470 15.72 12.91 12.94
CA LEU A 470 16.39 13.03 14.24
C LEU A 470 15.88 11.90 15.11
N GLU A 471 16.74 11.26 15.88
CA GLU A 471 16.36 10.22 16.81
C GLU A 471 17.19 10.30 18.09
N TYR A 472 16.56 9.95 19.20
CA TYR A 472 17.23 9.80 20.47
C TYR A 472 16.76 8.53 21.16
N ASP A 473 17.70 7.62 21.41
CA ASP A 473 17.48 6.34 22.05
C ASP A 473 17.64 6.47 23.55
N PHE A 474 16.56 6.27 24.29
CA PHE A 474 16.61 6.16 25.76
C PHE A 474 17.19 4.83 26.20
N THR A 475 16.84 3.78 25.46
CA THR A 475 17.39 2.43 25.52
C THR A 475 17.43 1.89 24.06
N PRO A 476 18.09 0.76 23.79
CA PRO A 476 18.06 0.17 22.44
C PRO A 476 16.66 -0.14 21.91
N GLU A 477 15.68 -0.29 22.82
CA GLU A 477 14.31 -0.68 22.48
C GLU A 477 13.31 0.50 22.56
N VAL A 478 13.74 1.70 22.96
CA VAL A 478 12.83 2.85 23.17
C VAL A 478 13.45 4.11 22.63
N SER A 479 12.82 4.72 21.65
CA SER A 479 13.31 5.95 21.01
C SER A 479 12.24 7.03 20.86
N VAL A 480 12.68 8.27 20.76
CA VAL A 480 11.92 9.41 20.27
C VAL A 480 12.51 9.85 18.94
N TYR A 481 11.67 10.05 17.97
CA TYR A 481 12.08 10.50 16.63
C TYR A 481 11.35 11.76 16.20
N ALA A 482 11.98 12.51 15.29
CA ALA A 482 11.37 13.63 14.60
C ALA A 482 11.81 13.62 13.12
N ASN A 483 10.89 13.93 12.23
CA ASN A 483 11.15 13.95 10.80
C ASN A 483 10.57 15.20 10.13
N VAL A 484 11.35 15.78 9.22
CA VAL A 484 10.86 16.76 8.24
C VAL A 484 11.31 16.31 6.87
N SER A 485 10.37 16.13 5.94
CA SER A 485 10.69 15.58 4.63
C SER A 485 9.77 16.10 3.54
N GLN A 486 10.33 16.24 2.35
CA GLN A 486 9.63 16.68 1.15
C GLN A 486 9.24 15.47 0.31
N ALA A 487 8.09 15.59 -0.35
CA ALA A 487 7.62 14.69 -1.39
C ALA A 487 7.00 15.52 -2.53
N TYR A 488 6.74 14.87 -3.64
CA TYR A 488 6.36 15.54 -4.87
C TYR A 488 5.49 14.61 -5.71
N ARG A 489 4.56 15.18 -6.48
CA ARG A 489 3.77 14.43 -7.44
C ARG A 489 3.60 15.22 -8.73
N PRO A 490 4.18 14.78 -9.85
CA PRO A 490 3.91 15.36 -11.17
C PRO A 490 2.49 14.97 -11.64
N PRO A 491 1.89 15.74 -12.58
CA PRO A 491 0.72 15.27 -13.32
C PRO A 491 1.00 13.95 -14.04
N ILE A 492 0.10 12.99 -13.93
CA ILE A 492 0.18 11.71 -14.61
C ILE A 492 -0.44 11.77 -16.01
N PHE A 493 -0.20 10.76 -16.87
CA PHE A 493 -0.72 10.74 -18.25
C PHE A 493 -2.24 10.92 -18.36
N THR A 494 -3.02 10.33 -17.46
CA THR A 494 -4.48 10.46 -17.45
C THR A 494 -4.95 11.88 -17.09
N GLN A 495 -4.09 12.67 -16.47
CA GLN A 495 -4.31 14.07 -16.15
C GLN A 495 -3.86 15.01 -17.28
N ALA A 496 -2.93 14.58 -18.12
CA ALA A 496 -2.56 15.28 -19.34
C ALA A 496 -3.60 15.04 -20.46
N VAL A 497 -4.08 13.79 -20.61
CA VAL A 497 -5.07 13.40 -21.64
C VAL A 497 -6.18 12.59 -20.96
N PRO A 498 -7.40 13.16 -20.80
CA PRO A 498 -8.54 12.45 -20.19
C PRO A 498 -8.88 11.19 -20.97
N THR A 499 -8.99 10.07 -20.28
CA THR A 499 -9.22 8.76 -20.88
C THR A 499 -10.63 8.23 -20.67
N SER A 500 -11.36 8.78 -19.68
CA SER A 500 -12.75 8.42 -19.39
C SER A 500 -13.70 9.46 -19.98
N PRO A 501 -14.81 9.06 -20.62
CA PRO A 501 -15.78 10.01 -21.14
C PRO A 501 -16.52 10.81 -20.05
N ASN A 502 -16.40 10.39 -18.80
CA ASN A 502 -17.02 11.03 -17.65
C ASN A 502 -16.05 11.90 -16.83
N VAL A 503 -14.80 11.99 -17.26
CA VAL A 503 -13.75 12.76 -16.59
C VAL A 503 -13.22 13.84 -17.50
N ALA A 504 -13.16 15.08 -16.99
CA ALA A 504 -12.46 16.19 -17.62
C ALA A 504 -11.22 16.55 -16.80
N VAL A 505 -10.23 17.17 -17.43
CA VAL A 505 -9.03 17.72 -16.80
C VAL A 505 -8.95 19.20 -17.08
N VAL A 506 -8.69 20.01 -16.06
CA VAL A 506 -8.44 21.45 -16.21
C VAL A 506 -7.04 21.62 -16.82
N GLY A 507 -6.93 22.44 -17.85
CA GLY A 507 -5.63 22.75 -18.47
C GLY A 507 -4.65 23.40 -17.49
N ASN A 508 -3.35 23.15 -17.68
CA ASN A 508 -2.24 23.68 -16.85
C ASN A 508 -2.23 23.18 -15.39
N LEU A 509 -2.40 21.87 -15.18
CA LEU A 509 -2.15 21.30 -13.87
C LEU A 509 -0.71 21.55 -13.42
N GLN A 510 -0.57 22.07 -12.18
CA GLN A 510 0.72 22.22 -11.52
C GLN A 510 1.03 20.94 -10.73
N GLU A 511 2.30 20.66 -10.55
CA GLU A 511 2.75 19.61 -9.65
C GLU A 511 2.37 19.87 -8.20
N SER A 512 2.07 18.81 -7.44
CA SER A 512 1.88 18.93 -6.00
C SER A 512 3.23 18.87 -5.29
N ASN A 513 3.47 19.82 -4.39
CA ASN A 513 4.66 19.87 -3.52
C ASN A 513 4.24 19.67 -2.07
N ILE A 514 4.81 18.69 -1.41
CA ILE A 514 4.38 18.25 -0.09
C ILE A 514 5.53 18.38 0.91
N VAL A 515 5.25 18.90 2.11
CA VAL A 515 6.16 18.86 3.26
C VAL A 515 5.47 18.12 4.40
N ASN A 516 6.14 17.10 4.91
CA ASN A 516 5.69 16.31 6.06
C ASN A 516 6.53 16.68 7.28
N TYR A 517 5.86 16.87 8.42
CA TYR A 517 6.46 17.06 9.73
C TYR A 517 5.89 15.99 10.66
N GLU A 518 6.74 15.28 11.37
CA GLU A 518 6.31 14.25 12.32
C GLU A 518 7.24 14.20 13.53
N ILE A 519 6.66 14.00 14.71
CA ILE A 519 7.39 13.71 15.94
C ILE A 519 6.70 12.54 16.60
N GLY A 520 7.46 11.51 16.95
CA GLY A 520 6.92 10.30 17.55
C GLY A 520 7.79 9.72 18.66
N PHE A 521 7.19 8.77 19.37
CA PHE A 521 7.80 8.00 20.44
C PHE A 521 7.39 6.55 20.29
N GLN A 522 8.37 5.67 20.15
CA GLN A 522 8.16 4.24 19.88
C GLN A 522 8.97 3.38 20.84
N GLY A 523 8.56 2.13 21.02
CA GLY A 523 9.36 1.20 21.80
C GLY A 523 8.76 -0.20 21.93
N GLU A 524 9.68 -1.14 22.17
CA GLU A 524 9.45 -2.55 22.51
C GLU A 524 10.36 -2.95 23.69
N PRO A 525 10.22 -2.30 24.86
CA PRO A 525 11.19 -2.46 25.99
C PRO A 525 11.17 -3.85 26.61
N VAL A 526 10.13 -4.62 26.39
CA VAL A 526 9.95 -6.01 26.84
C VAL A 526 9.02 -6.75 25.86
N ASP A 527 9.15 -8.04 25.76
CA ASP A 527 8.46 -8.90 24.80
C ASP A 527 6.91 -8.85 24.85
N TRP A 528 6.32 -8.24 25.87
CA TRP A 528 4.86 -8.21 26.04
C TRP A 528 4.21 -6.85 25.81
N ILE A 529 4.95 -5.80 25.42
CA ILE A 529 4.39 -4.49 25.11
C ILE A 529 5.14 -3.81 23.95
N THR A 530 4.39 -3.37 22.97
CA THR A 530 4.87 -2.56 21.84
C THR A 530 4.02 -1.31 21.73
N TRP A 531 4.62 -0.15 21.42
CA TRP A 531 3.88 1.07 21.11
C TRP A 531 4.61 1.96 20.10
N ASP A 532 3.83 2.69 19.32
CA ASP A 532 4.25 3.83 18.50
C ASP A 532 3.19 4.93 18.62
N THR A 533 3.58 6.13 18.99
CA THR A 533 2.70 7.29 18.99
C THR A 533 3.38 8.47 18.35
N SER A 534 2.67 9.18 17.46
CA SER A 534 3.22 10.37 16.79
C SER A 534 2.19 11.44 16.55
N VAL A 535 2.64 12.68 16.46
CA VAL A 535 1.88 13.81 15.94
C VAL A 535 2.47 14.23 14.61
N PHE A 536 1.61 14.59 13.67
CA PHE A 536 2.02 14.93 12.32
C PHE A 536 1.31 16.17 11.77
N LEU A 537 1.98 16.82 10.82
CA LEU A 537 1.45 17.88 9.99
C LEU A 537 1.91 17.66 8.54
N ILE A 538 0.96 17.70 7.59
CA ILE A 538 1.22 17.64 6.15
C ILE A 538 0.75 18.96 5.54
N ASP A 539 1.65 19.61 4.83
CA ASP A 539 1.39 20.80 4.03
C ASP A 539 1.53 20.45 2.56
N ASN A 540 0.43 20.44 1.83
CA ASN A 540 0.40 20.03 0.42
C ASN A 540 -0.03 21.23 -0.44
N SER A 541 0.91 21.77 -1.17
CA SER A 541 0.71 22.89 -2.11
C SER A 541 0.31 22.35 -3.48
N ASP A 542 -0.66 23.03 -4.12
CA ASP A 542 -1.15 22.71 -5.47
C ASP A 542 -1.62 21.25 -5.61
N GLN A 543 -2.28 20.74 -4.56
CA GLN A 543 -2.77 19.37 -4.53
C GLN A 543 -3.58 19.06 -5.79
N ILE A 544 -3.15 18.04 -6.54
CA ILE A 544 -3.93 17.50 -7.65
C ILE A 544 -5.01 16.59 -7.06
N GLY A 545 -6.25 16.93 -7.33
CA GLY A 545 -7.42 16.22 -6.78
C GLY A 545 -8.58 16.18 -7.76
N SER A 546 -9.76 15.86 -7.26
CA SER A 546 -10.95 15.72 -8.08
C SER A 546 -12.13 16.50 -7.52
N ARG A 547 -12.89 17.11 -8.43
CA ARG A 547 -14.16 17.75 -8.11
C ARG A 547 -15.31 17.03 -8.82
N ALA A 548 -16.31 16.63 -8.06
CA ALA A 548 -17.53 16.09 -8.63
C ALA A 548 -18.36 17.22 -9.28
N VAL A 549 -18.85 16.96 -10.47
CA VAL A 549 -19.73 17.85 -11.24
C VAL A 549 -20.96 17.09 -11.74
N ASN A 550 -21.98 17.82 -12.10
CA ASN A 550 -23.15 17.25 -12.77
C ASN A 550 -23.41 18.09 -14.03
N ASP A 551 -22.63 17.82 -15.06
CA ASP A 551 -22.72 18.47 -16.36
C ASP A 551 -22.95 17.42 -17.45
N GLY A 552 -24.15 16.88 -17.46
CA GLY A 552 -24.57 15.87 -18.44
C GLY A 552 -23.73 14.60 -18.41
N GLN A 553 -22.67 14.54 -19.23
CA GLN A 553 -21.81 13.37 -19.31
C GLN A 553 -20.63 13.41 -18.34
N ILE A 554 -20.12 14.62 -18.01
CA ILE A 554 -18.98 14.80 -17.10
C ILE A 554 -19.47 14.71 -15.66
N THR A 555 -18.89 13.81 -14.90
CA THR A 555 -19.20 13.61 -13.47
C THR A 555 -18.01 13.94 -12.56
N THR A 556 -16.81 14.06 -13.11
CA THR A 556 -15.58 14.34 -12.36
C THR A 556 -14.68 15.27 -13.17
N VAL A 557 -14.13 16.29 -12.51
CA VAL A 557 -13.10 17.19 -13.04
C VAL A 557 -11.85 17.03 -12.19
N ILE A 558 -10.71 16.77 -12.84
CA ILE A 558 -9.38 16.75 -12.21
C ILE A 558 -8.82 18.16 -12.33
N GLU A 559 -8.38 18.71 -11.19
CA GLU A 559 -7.86 20.08 -11.09
C GLU A 559 -6.86 20.19 -9.93
N ASN A 560 -6.11 21.29 -9.86
CA ASN A 560 -5.43 21.63 -8.61
C ASN A 560 -6.49 22.12 -7.61
N SER A 561 -6.76 21.28 -6.62
CA SER A 561 -7.80 21.50 -5.58
C SER A 561 -7.46 22.67 -4.63
N GLY A 562 -6.19 23.12 -4.61
CA GLY A 562 -5.65 24.16 -3.77
C GLY A 562 -4.57 23.65 -2.82
N ARG A 563 -4.13 24.50 -1.86
CA ARG A 563 -3.25 24.09 -0.78
C ARG A 563 -4.07 23.50 0.35
N SER A 564 -3.71 22.29 0.80
CA SER A 564 -4.34 21.65 1.93
C SER A 564 -3.37 21.50 3.10
N ILE A 565 -3.91 21.54 4.32
CA ILE A 565 -3.19 21.21 5.55
C ILE A 565 -3.93 20.07 6.23
N VAL A 566 -3.19 19.01 6.56
CA VAL A 566 -3.69 17.86 7.32
C VAL A 566 -2.81 17.66 8.54
N TYR A 567 -3.40 17.49 9.70
CA TYR A 567 -2.68 17.26 10.95
C TYR A 567 -3.41 16.23 11.81
N GLY A 568 -2.68 15.56 12.68
CA GLY A 568 -3.28 14.54 13.51
C GLY A 568 -2.34 13.88 14.49
N TRP A 569 -2.87 12.82 15.09
CA TRP A 569 -2.20 11.97 16.05
C TRP A 569 -2.43 10.51 15.70
N ASP A 570 -1.37 9.74 15.66
CA ASP A 570 -1.37 8.29 15.51
C ASP A 570 -0.99 7.63 16.84
N LEU A 571 -1.60 6.50 17.11
CA LEU A 571 -1.26 5.61 18.21
C LEU A 571 -1.33 4.16 17.72
N TYR A 572 -0.28 3.41 17.93
CA TYR A 572 -0.29 1.95 17.95
C TYR A 572 0.14 1.48 19.33
N THR A 573 -0.54 0.48 19.86
CA THR A 573 -0.12 -0.24 21.05
C THR A 573 -0.60 -1.67 20.99
N GLU A 574 0.25 -2.59 21.41
CA GLU A 574 -0.05 -4.02 21.57
C GLU A 574 0.45 -4.50 22.93
N VAL A 575 -0.35 -5.30 23.61
CA VAL A 575 -0.03 -5.87 24.93
C VAL A 575 -0.37 -7.35 24.94
N ASP A 576 0.64 -8.20 25.16
CA ASP A 576 0.44 -9.61 25.51
C ASP A 576 0.12 -9.73 27.00
N PHE A 577 -1.13 -10.05 27.30
CA PHE A 577 -1.60 -10.20 28.68
C PHE A 577 -1.00 -11.39 29.41
N VAL A 578 -0.69 -12.49 28.70
CA VAL A 578 -0.08 -13.67 29.31
C VAL A 578 1.38 -13.40 29.62
N GLY A 579 2.12 -12.75 28.71
CA GLY A 579 3.48 -12.29 28.95
C GLY A 579 3.57 -11.31 30.11
N ALA A 580 2.69 -10.29 30.13
CA ALA A 580 2.62 -9.32 31.22
C ALA A 580 2.31 -9.98 32.57
N ALA A 581 1.35 -10.89 32.61
CA ALA A 581 0.99 -11.62 33.83
C ALA A 581 2.14 -12.53 34.29
N ASN A 582 2.80 -13.22 33.37
CA ASN A 582 3.96 -14.04 33.68
C ASN A 582 5.11 -13.20 34.27
N ALA A 583 5.42 -12.06 33.68
CA ALA A 583 6.42 -11.13 34.19
C ALA A 583 6.08 -10.60 35.60
N ALA A 584 4.79 -10.33 35.88
CA ALA A 584 4.33 -9.80 37.15
C ALA A 584 4.37 -10.85 38.31
N TRP A 585 4.01 -12.10 38.02
CA TRP A 585 3.78 -13.10 39.08
C TRP A 585 4.83 -14.20 39.18
N ASN A 586 5.44 -14.61 38.06
CA ASN A 586 6.33 -15.78 38.02
C ASN A 586 7.78 -15.45 38.31
N LYS A 587 8.23 -14.19 38.08
CA LYS A 587 9.62 -13.70 38.25
C LYS A 587 10.71 -14.51 37.55
N ASP A 588 10.33 -15.54 36.77
CA ASP A 588 11.21 -16.27 35.87
C ASP A 588 11.34 -15.46 34.56
N ASP A 589 12.21 -15.92 33.66
CA ASP A 589 12.53 -15.30 32.35
C ASP A 589 11.36 -14.94 31.41
N GLY A 590 10.14 -14.91 31.94
CA GLY A 590 8.92 -14.42 31.27
C GLY A 590 8.26 -15.43 30.32
N LYS A 591 8.91 -16.50 29.95
CA LYS A 591 8.45 -17.43 28.89
C LYS A 591 7.56 -18.58 29.38
N GLY A 592 7.63 -18.99 30.63
CA GLY A 592 6.99 -20.21 31.12
C GLY A 592 5.46 -20.29 30.97
N TRP A 593 4.74 -19.18 31.09
CA TRP A 593 3.28 -19.16 30.88
C TRP A 593 2.92 -19.02 29.42
N VAL A 594 3.64 -18.21 28.66
CA VAL A 594 3.46 -18.07 27.21
C VAL A 594 3.69 -19.40 26.53
N ASP A 595 4.76 -20.11 26.88
CA ASP A 595 5.01 -21.47 26.37
C ASP A 595 3.91 -22.47 26.71
N ARG A 596 3.28 -22.31 27.86
CA ARG A 596 2.25 -23.24 28.33
C ARG A 596 0.86 -22.93 27.80
N TYR A 597 0.49 -21.66 27.75
CA TYR A 597 -0.88 -21.21 27.52
C TYR A 597 -1.03 -20.42 26.20
N GLY A 598 0.06 -20.08 25.55
CA GLY A 598 0.10 -19.17 24.39
C GLY A 598 0.13 -17.71 24.81
N SER A 599 0.34 -16.84 23.85
CA SER A 599 0.20 -15.37 23.95
C SER A 599 -1.23 -14.96 23.63
N ILE A 600 -1.81 -14.09 24.44
CA ILE A 600 -3.09 -13.41 24.18
C ILE A 600 -2.79 -11.92 24.13
N SER A 601 -2.75 -11.36 22.92
CA SER A 601 -2.45 -9.95 22.72
C SER A 601 -3.70 -9.16 22.35
N ALA A 602 -3.82 -7.94 22.88
CA ALA A 602 -4.75 -6.96 22.39
C ALA A 602 -3.98 -5.79 21.77
N TYR A 603 -4.40 -5.35 20.60
CA TYR A 603 -3.83 -4.18 19.96
C TYR A 603 -4.87 -3.09 19.68
N THR A 604 -4.37 -1.86 19.60
CA THR A 604 -5.09 -0.68 19.16
C THR A 604 -4.23 0.09 18.17
N ALA A 605 -4.76 0.35 16.98
CA ALA A 605 -4.19 1.27 16.02
C ALA A 605 -5.20 2.39 15.75
N LEU A 606 -4.89 3.59 16.25
CA LEU A 606 -5.77 4.76 16.21
C LEU A 606 -5.11 5.90 15.47
N THR A 607 -5.85 6.53 14.55
CA THR A 607 -5.53 7.82 13.97
C THR A 607 -6.65 8.80 14.27
N LEU A 608 -6.32 9.92 14.88
CA LEU A 608 -7.20 11.09 14.97
C LEU A 608 -6.61 12.19 14.11
N GLN A 609 -7.38 12.69 13.14
CA GLN A 609 -6.87 13.66 12.19
C GLN A 609 -7.92 14.68 11.78
N ASN A 610 -7.45 15.81 11.28
CA ASN A 610 -8.29 16.83 10.69
C ASN A 610 -7.52 17.52 9.57
N GLY A 611 -8.20 18.08 8.59
CA GLY A 611 -7.57 18.81 7.51
C GLY A 611 -8.57 19.57 6.65
N GLN A 612 -8.05 20.59 5.98
CA GLN A 612 -8.86 21.41 5.08
C GLN A 612 -8.00 22.03 3.99
N PHE A 613 -8.63 22.35 2.87
CA PHE A 613 -8.07 23.28 1.90
C PHE A 613 -8.11 24.69 2.50
N ILE A 614 -7.00 25.42 2.38
CA ILE A 614 -6.84 26.79 2.93
C ILE A 614 -6.79 27.85 1.85
N ASN A 615 -6.89 27.46 0.59
CA ASN A 615 -7.08 28.33 -0.58
C ASN A 615 -7.55 27.50 -1.79
N GLY A 616 -7.77 28.17 -2.92
CA GLY A 616 -8.13 27.54 -4.19
C GLY A 616 -9.63 27.26 -4.33
N PRO A 617 -10.02 26.43 -5.32
CA PRO A 617 -11.45 26.17 -5.61
C PRO A 617 -12.19 25.47 -4.46
N ASN A 618 -11.46 24.74 -3.62
CA ASN A 618 -12.03 23.96 -2.53
C ASN A 618 -11.76 24.54 -1.13
N ASP A 619 -11.47 25.85 -1.04
CA ASP A 619 -11.21 26.53 0.24
C ASP A 619 -12.27 26.20 1.30
N GLY A 620 -11.82 25.81 2.49
CA GLY A 620 -12.65 25.40 3.62
C GLY A 620 -13.26 23.99 3.52
N LYS A 621 -12.99 23.22 2.43
CA LYS A 621 -13.43 21.84 2.27
C LYS A 621 -12.41 20.86 2.84
N THR A 622 -12.90 19.69 3.20
CA THR A 622 -12.06 18.56 3.66
C THR A 622 -11.48 17.82 2.45
N PRO A 623 -10.19 17.49 2.42
CA PRO A 623 -9.63 16.61 1.38
C PRO A 623 -10.38 15.29 1.29
N GLN A 624 -10.47 14.74 0.08
CA GLN A 624 -11.14 13.46 -0.15
C GLN A 624 -10.49 12.34 0.66
N TYR A 625 -11.29 11.35 1.09
CA TYR A 625 -10.87 10.20 1.90
C TYR A 625 -10.16 10.55 3.23
N LEU A 626 -10.24 11.79 3.69
CA LEU A 626 -9.79 12.20 5.01
C LEU A 626 -10.93 12.00 6.01
N SER A 627 -10.81 11.00 6.87
CA SER A 627 -11.75 10.71 7.97
C SER A 627 -11.21 11.29 9.28
N ASP A 628 -12.08 11.82 10.14
CA ASP A 628 -11.67 12.38 11.44
C ASP A 628 -11.02 11.34 12.37
N TYR A 629 -11.38 10.08 12.21
CA TYR A 629 -10.76 8.97 12.94
C TYR A 629 -10.73 7.68 12.13
N ILE A 630 -9.68 6.91 12.36
CA ILE A 630 -9.53 5.52 11.95
C ILE A 630 -9.11 4.76 13.20
N LEU A 631 -9.91 3.77 13.62
CA LEU A 631 -9.59 2.94 14.77
C LEU A 631 -9.63 1.48 14.38
N ARG A 632 -8.56 0.76 14.66
CA ARG A 632 -8.49 -0.69 14.54
C ARG A 632 -8.18 -1.29 15.89
N LEU A 633 -8.93 -2.31 16.22
CA LEU A 633 -8.82 -3.05 17.45
C LEU A 633 -8.70 -4.53 17.12
N GLY A 634 -7.90 -5.25 17.89
CA GLY A 634 -7.86 -6.69 17.73
C GLY A 634 -7.43 -7.43 18.96
N LEU A 635 -7.86 -8.69 19.00
CA LEU A 635 -7.38 -9.71 19.91
C LEU A 635 -6.72 -10.80 19.07
N THR A 636 -5.49 -11.13 19.38
CA THR A 636 -4.74 -12.20 18.75
C THR A 636 -4.37 -13.26 19.78
N TYR A 637 -4.37 -14.50 19.35
CA TYR A 637 -3.91 -15.63 20.14
C TYR A 637 -2.89 -16.42 19.31
N ASN A 638 -1.73 -16.68 19.90
CA ASN A 638 -0.70 -17.54 19.31
C ASN A 638 -0.20 -18.54 20.37
N TRP A 639 -0.29 -19.82 20.08
CA TRP A 639 0.26 -20.88 20.91
C TRP A 639 1.26 -21.74 20.14
N ARG A 640 2.55 -21.43 20.30
CA ARG A 640 3.67 -22.18 19.70
C ARG A 640 3.51 -22.40 18.20
N ASP A 641 2.95 -21.43 17.50
CA ASP A 641 2.58 -21.51 16.07
C ASP A 641 1.71 -22.74 15.71
N ARG A 642 1.12 -23.39 16.72
CA ARG A 642 0.16 -24.49 16.56
C ARG A 642 -1.26 -24.00 16.43
N ILE A 643 -1.60 -22.91 17.09
CA ILE A 643 -2.91 -22.27 16.99
C ILE A 643 -2.65 -20.79 16.88
N LYS A 644 -3.08 -20.20 15.78
CA LYS A 644 -3.13 -18.76 15.56
C LYS A 644 -4.58 -18.37 15.39
N ALA A 645 -5.02 -17.32 16.08
CA ALA A 645 -6.36 -16.77 15.91
C ALA A 645 -6.33 -15.26 16.00
N ALA A 646 -7.13 -14.59 15.19
CA ALA A 646 -7.23 -13.14 15.16
C ALA A 646 -8.70 -12.72 15.04
N PHE A 647 -9.15 -11.87 15.96
CA PHE A 647 -10.45 -11.20 15.92
C PHE A 647 -10.23 -9.70 15.83
N MET A 648 -10.56 -9.11 14.69
CA MET A 648 -10.14 -7.76 14.31
C MET A 648 -11.34 -6.90 13.95
N GLY A 649 -11.38 -5.66 14.46
CA GLY A 649 -12.38 -4.64 14.14
C GLY A 649 -11.75 -3.43 13.49
N ASN A 650 -12.32 -2.97 12.39
CA ASN A 650 -11.96 -1.74 11.69
C ASN A 650 -13.13 -0.74 11.78
N PHE A 651 -12.86 0.44 12.32
CA PHE A 651 -13.80 1.55 12.49
C PHE A 651 -13.29 2.74 11.70
N MET A 652 -14.12 3.28 10.86
CA MET A 652 -13.80 4.45 10.04
C MET A 652 -14.85 5.52 10.21
N GLY A 653 -14.43 6.74 10.49
CA GLY A 653 -15.30 7.91 10.49
C GLY A 653 -15.79 8.25 9.09
N SER A 654 -16.77 9.16 9.00
CA SER A 654 -17.29 9.60 7.71
C SER A 654 -16.26 10.39 6.91
N THR A 655 -16.39 10.36 5.58
CA THR A 655 -15.52 11.08 4.66
C THR A 655 -16.23 11.40 3.34
N TYR A 656 -15.55 12.09 2.43
CA TYR A 656 -16.02 12.35 1.07
C TYR A 656 -15.08 11.73 0.04
N ALA A 657 -15.64 11.24 -1.05
CA ALA A 657 -14.89 10.71 -2.19
C ALA A 657 -14.60 11.76 -3.29
N ALA A 658 -14.66 13.05 -2.96
CA ALA A 658 -14.27 14.16 -3.84
C ALA A 658 -13.98 15.41 -2.99
N ASP A 659 -13.02 16.22 -3.44
CA ASP A 659 -12.50 17.39 -2.69
C ASP A 659 -13.52 18.53 -2.49
N ASN A 660 -14.53 18.64 -3.35
CA ASN A 660 -15.60 19.64 -3.21
C ASN A 660 -16.73 19.21 -2.26
N ASN A 661 -16.62 18.06 -1.62
CA ASN A 661 -17.52 17.50 -0.59
C ASN A 661 -19.02 17.51 -0.95
N PRO A 662 -19.45 17.02 -2.12
CA PRO A 662 -20.86 16.99 -2.44
C PRO A 662 -21.58 15.81 -1.74
N ALA A 663 -22.88 15.98 -1.47
CA ALA A 663 -23.67 15.00 -0.70
C ALA A 663 -23.69 13.58 -1.33
N ASN A 664 -23.70 13.49 -2.66
CA ASN A 664 -23.69 12.19 -3.36
C ASN A 664 -22.31 11.50 -3.38
N ARG A 665 -21.28 12.10 -2.79
CA ARG A 665 -19.94 11.54 -2.59
C ARG A 665 -19.60 11.36 -1.10
N PHE A 666 -20.60 11.46 -0.23
CA PHE A 666 -20.44 11.25 1.20
C PHE A 666 -20.42 9.75 1.53
N ILE A 667 -19.38 9.30 2.22
CA ILE A 667 -19.22 7.93 2.74
C ILE A 667 -19.53 7.98 4.25
N PRO A 668 -20.61 7.35 4.71
CA PRO A 668 -20.95 7.29 6.14
C PRO A 668 -19.91 6.53 6.96
N ALA A 669 -19.82 6.84 8.23
CA ALA A 669 -19.00 6.09 9.18
C ALA A 669 -19.48 4.63 9.31
N TYR A 670 -18.52 3.70 9.44
CA TYR A 670 -18.83 2.28 9.57
C TYR A 670 -17.84 1.56 10.50
N ASN A 671 -18.21 0.34 10.89
CA ASN A 671 -17.29 -0.62 11.47
C ASN A 671 -17.54 -2.01 10.89
N VAL A 672 -16.47 -2.79 10.78
CA VAL A 672 -16.52 -4.17 10.29
C VAL A 672 -15.55 -5.03 11.11
N TRP A 673 -15.94 -6.30 11.33
CA TRP A 673 -15.17 -7.23 12.14
C TRP A 673 -14.92 -8.52 11.40
N ASP A 674 -13.70 -9.05 11.53
CA ASP A 674 -13.24 -10.29 10.93
C ASP A 674 -12.70 -11.23 11.98
N LEU A 675 -12.88 -12.54 11.77
CA LEU A 675 -12.35 -13.61 12.59
C LEU A 675 -11.63 -14.62 11.71
N THR A 676 -10.39 -14.93 12.04
CA THR A 676 -9.58 -15.94 11.35
C THR A 676 -8.92 -16.85 12.38
N VAL A 677 -8.87 -18.14 12.09
CA VAL A 677 -8.23 -19.16 12.93
C VAL A 677 -7.46 -20.11 12.04
N GLU A 678 -6.24 -20.42 12.44
CA GLU A 678 -5.39 -21.47 11.88
C GLU A 678 -4.96 -22.41 12.99
N ALA A 679 -4.98 -23.72 12.75
CA ALA A 679 -4.56 -24.73 13.73
C ALA A 679 -3.83 -25.89 13.07
N LYS A 680 -2.61 -26.19 13.53
CA LYS A 680 -1.86 -27.41 13.17
C LYS A 680 -2.52 -28.63 13.81
N VAL A 681 -3.17 -29.45 13.01
CA VAL A 681 -3.99 -30.59 13.48
C VAL A 681 -3.25 -31.91 13.43
N TYR A 682 -2.22 -32.02 12.60
CA TYR A 682 -1.39 -33.22 12.50
C TYR A 682 0.09 -32.85 12.42
N LYS A 683 0.81 -33.02 13.55
CA LYS A 683 2.23 -32.66 13.72
C LYS A 683 2.44 -31.21 13.30
N ASP A 684 3.53 -30.95 12.54
CA ASP A 684 3.80 -29.66 11.90
C ASP A 684 3.54 -29.70 10.38
N THR A 685 2.78 -30.72 9.93
CA THR A 685 2.58 -31.03 8.51
C THR A 685 1.21 -30.60 7.98
N VAL A 686 0.16 -30.62 8.82
CA VAL A 686 -1.21 -30.29 8.36
C VAL A 686 -1.85 -29.27 9.28
N SER A 687 -2.24 -28.14 8.70
CA SER A 687 -3.02 -27.08 9.35
C SER A 687 -4.43 -27.00 8.76
N VAL A 688 -5.38 -26.58 9.57
CA VAL A 688 -6.74 -26.21 9.16
C VAL A 688 -6.91 -24.71 9.35
N ILE A 689 -7.42 -24.06 8.33
CA ILE A 689 -7.69 -22.62 8.30
C ILE A 689 -9.19 -22.43 8.23
N ALA A 690 -9.73 -21.46 8.96
CA ALA A 690 -11.13 -21.06 8.87
C ALA A 690 -11.30 -19.59 9.23
N GLY A 691 -12.22 -18.90 8.56
CA GLY A 691 -12.50 -17.51 8.86
C GLY A 691 -13.89 -17.06 8.47
N VAL A 692 -14.28 -15.94 9.04
CA VAL A 692 -15.51 -15.22 8.74
C VAL A 692 -15.17 -13.74 8.60
N ASN A 693 -15.37 -13.19 7.40
CA ASN A 693 -15.27 -11.78 7.15
C ASN A 693 -16.63 -11.11 7.39
N ASN A 694 -16.61 -9.85 7.86
CA ASN A 694 -17.81 -9.09 8.20
C ASN A 694 -18.74 -9.87 9.15
N VAL A 695 -18.20 -10.32 10.28
CA VAL A 695 -18.87 -11.22 11.27
C VAL A 695 -20.29 -10.75 11.64
N PHE A 696 -20.48 -9.43 11.77
CA PHE A 696 -21.75 -8.84 12.18
C PHE A 696 -22.67 -8.47 11.00
N ASN A 697 -22.29 -8.85 9.77
CA ASN A 697 -23.03 -8.56 8.54
C ASN A 697 -23.37 -7.06 8.39
N LYS A 698 -22.38 -6.19 8.60
CA LYS A 698 -22.56 -4.75 8.49
C LYS A 698 -22.62 -4.32 7.02
N ASP A 699 -23.63 -3.55 6.68
CA ASP A 699 -23.73 -2.86 5.39
C ASP A 699 -22.97 -1.53 5.45
N TYR A 700 -22.09 -1.30 4.48
CA TYR A 700 -21.31 -0.06 4.34
C TYR A 700 -20.85 0.15 2.89
N TYR A 701 -20.40 1.36 2.60
CA TYR A 701 -19.82 1.69 1.29
C TYR A 701 -18.33 1.33 1.33
N ALA A 702 -17.93 0.42 0.46
CA ALA A 702 -16.52 0.07 0.26
C ALA A 702 -15.75 1.27 -0.30
N ARG A 703 -16.36 1.99 -1.25
CA ARG A 703 -15.88 3.25 -1.83
C ARG A 703 -16.97 3.90 -2.67
N ILE A 704 -16.71 5.12 -3.15
CA ILE A 704 -17.54 5.78 -4.18
C ILE A 704 -16.66 6.16 -5.36
N ARG A 705 -17.03 5.67 -6.56
CA ARG A 705 -16.35 5.99 -7.82
C ARG A 705 -17.19 6.92 -8.69
N ALA A 706 -16.68 7.26 -9.90
CA ALA A 706 -17.40 8.07 -10.88
C ALA A 706 -18.73 7.44 -11.33
N ASP A 707 -18.83 6.12 -11.33
CA ASP A 707 -19.99 5.35 -11.76
C ASP A 707 -20.96 4.97 -10.65
N GLY A 708 -20.64 5.26 -9.37
CA GLY A 708 -21.56 5.01 -8.25
C GLY A 708 -20.91 4.58 -6.95
N ILE A 709 -21.74 4.10 -6.04
CA ILE A 709 -21.39 3.56 -4.73
C ILE A 709 -21.07 2.08 -4.90
N ASP A 710 -19.86 1.66 -4.56
CA ASP A 710 -19.50 0.25 -4.46
C ASP A 710 -19.91 -0.26 -3.06
N PRO A 711 -20.84 -1.23 -2.94
CA PRO A 711 -21.16 -1.84 -1.67
C PRO A 711 -20.05 -2.78 -1.21
N ALA A 712 -19.84 -2.86 0.10
CA ALA A 712 -18.95 -3.86 0.68
C ALA A 712 -19.59 -5.24 0.70
N ALA A 713 -18.76 -6.30 0.71
CA ALA A 713 -19.24 -7.67 0.77
C ALA A 713 -20.03 -7.95 2.08
N PRO A 714 -21.15 -8.67 2.03
CA PRO A 714 -21.85 -9.13 3.21
C PRO A 714 -20.98 -10.14 3.97
N ARG A 715 -21.46 -10.59 5.14
CA ARG A 715 -20.78 -11.65 5.87
C ARG A 715 -20.53 -12.86 4.97
N ASN A 716 -19.28 -13.28 4.93
CA ASN A 716 -18.83 -14.43 4.16
C ASN A 716 -17.85 -15.26 5.00
N TRP A 717 -17.73 -16.54 4.65
CA TRP A 717 -16.88 -17.49 5.36
C TRP A 717 -15.97 -18.23 4.41
N TYR A 718 -14.87 -18.75 4.94
CA TYR A 718 -13.95 -19.64 4.25
C TYR A 718 -13.40 -20.70 5.18
N ALA A 719 -12.97 -21.82 4.61
CA ALA A 719 -12.25 -22.87 5.31
C ALA A 719 -11.29 -23.58 4.36
N GLY A 720 -10.17 -24.03 4.89
CA GLY A 720 -9.13 -24.65 4.09
C GLY A 720 -8.21 -25.57 4.86
N VAL A 721 -7.30 -26.17 4.11
CA VAL A 721 -6.25 -27.06 4.61
C VAL A 721 -4.92 -26.62 3.99
N LYS A 722 -3.91 -26.48 4.84
CA LYS A 722 -2.51 -26.25 4.50
C LYS A 722 -1.71 -27.50 4.81
N VAL A 723 -0.83 -27.87 3.88
CA VAL A 723 0.06 -29.03 4.01
C VAL A 723 1.49 -28.57 3.76
N GLU A 724 2.39 -28.88 4.70
CA GLU A 724 3.80 -28.50 4.69
C GLU A 724 4.70 -29.74 4.84
N PHE A 725 5.77 -29.84 4.01
CA PHE A 725 6.74 -30.95 4.02
C PHE A 725 8.18 -30.43 3.96
#